data_744d6fe06970b238c3fe23fa336b9bc8
#
_entry.id   744d6fe06970b238c3fe23fa336b9bc8
#
_cell.length_a   1.000
_cell.length_b   1.000
_cell.length_c   1.000
_cell.angle_alpha   90.00
_cell.angle_beta   90.00
_cell.angle_gamma   90.00
#
_symmetry.space_group_name_H-M   'P 1'
#
loop_
_entity.id
_entity.type
_entity.pdbx_description
1 polymer ?
#
loop_
_entity_poly.entity_id
_entity_poly.type
_entity_poly.pdbx_seq_one_letter_code
_entity_poly.pdbx_strand_id
1 'polypeptide(L)'
;MIFLLCIIGYIVLGLVAWVHGDPRRAAYPTDSQGHFCGQKGTPNENKTILFYFNLLRCTSPSVLLNLQCPTTQICVSKCPEKFLTYVEMQLLYTKDKSYWEDYRQFCKTTAKPVKSLTQLLLDDDCPTAIFPSKPFLQRCFPDFSTKNGTLTIGSKMVFQDGNGGTRSVIELRDAANGINKLLDAKSLGLKVFEDYATTWYWILIGLTIAMVLSWIFLILLRFIAGCLFWLFMIGVIGIIDYGIWHCYQQYTNLQERPSSVLTIYDIGIQTNISMYFELQQTWFTFMIILCIIEVIVILMLIFLRNRIRVAIILLKEGSKAIGYVPSTLVYPALTFILLSICICYWVVTAVFLATSGVPVYKVIAPEGRCIHENQTCDPEIFNTTEIAKACPGALCNFAFYGGKSLYHQYIPTFHVYNLFIFLWLINFVIALGQCALAGAFATYYWAMKKPDDIPRYPLFTAFGRAIRYHTGSLAFGSLIIALIQMFKIVLEYLDHRLKRTQNTFSKFLQCCLRCCFWCLENAIKFLNRNAYIMIAIYGRNFCRSAKDAFNLLMRNVLKVAVTDEVTYFVLFLGKILVAGSIGVLAFLFFTQRLPVIAQGPASLNYYWVPLLTVILGSYLIAHGFFSVYAMCVETIFICFCEDLERNDGSTEKPYFITPNLHGILIKKQLVAQKQKE
;
A
#
# COMPACT_ATOMS: atom_id res chain seq x y z
N MET A 1 25.14 -17.46 1.98
CA MET A 1 25.80 -17.20 0.69
C MET A 1 24.82 -16.72 -0.39
N ILE A 2 23.75 -17.48 -0.73
CA ILE A 2 22.75 -17.09 -1.75
C ILE A 2 22.14 -15.72 -1.47
N PHE A 3 21.70 -15.44 -0.24
CA PHE A 3 21.13 -14.15 0.14
C PHE A 3 22.07 -12.97 -0.15
N LEU A 4 23.35 -13.09 0.19
CA LEU A 4 24.36 -12.06 -0.08
C LEU A 4 24.57 -11.86 -1.57
N LEU A 5 24.61 -12.94 -2.35
CA LEU A 5 24.71 -12.87 -3.81
C LEU A 5 23.50 -12.14 -4.43
N CYS A 6 22.28 -12.41 -3.93
CA CYS A 6 21.08 -11.70 -4.37
C CYS A 6 21.13 -10.21 -4.00
N ILE A 7 21.64 -9.84 -2.83
CA ILE A 7 21.83 -8.42 -2.46
C ILE A 7 22.86 -7.76 -3.38
N ILE A 8 23.98 -8.40 -3.65
CA ILE A 8 24.99 -7.88 -4.58
C ILE A 8 24.38 -7.69 -5.97
N GLY A 9 23.65 -8.70 -6.47
CA GLY A 9 22.91 -8.59 -7.74
C GLY A 9 21.91 -7.47 -7.75
N TYR A 10 21.25 -7.20 -6.61
CA TYR A 10 20.31 -6.09 -6.46
C TYR A 10 21.00 -4.71 -6.52
N ILE A 11 22.16 -4.59 -5.87
CA ILE A 11 22.98 -3.36 -5.94
C ILE A 11 23.47 -3.15 -7.38
N VAL A 12 23.94 -4.20 -8.05
CA VAL A 12 24.35 -4.12 -9.46
C VAL A 12 23.19 -3.72 -10.37
N LEU A 13 21.99 -4.26 -10.14
CA LEU A 13 20.80 -3.86 -10.89
C LEU A 13 20.53 -2.35 -10.72
N GLY A 14 20.62 -1.81 -9.52
CA GLY A 14 20.44 -0.38 -9.26
C GLY A 14 21.48 0.48 -10.00
N LEU A 15 22.75 0.05 -10.02
CA LEU A 15 23.81 0.76 -10.75
C LEU A 15 23.59 0.70 -12.27
N VAL A 16 23.21 -0.46 -12.81
CA VAL A 16 22.89 -0.61 -14.24
C VAL A 16 21.67 0.22 -14.61
N ALA A 17 20.63 0.22 -13.78
CA ALA A 17 19.46 1.05 -13.98
C ALA A 17 19.81 2.55 -13.98
N TRP A 18 20.68 2.98 -13.08
CA TRP A 18 21.15 4.38 -13.01
C TRP A 18 21.90 4.80 -14.28
N VAL A 19 22.74 3.95 -14.81
CA VAL A 19 23.51 4.27 -16.05
C VAL A 19 22.59 4.40 -17.26
N HIS A 20 21.53 3.59 -17.36
CA HIS A 20 20.64 3.56 -18.55
C HIS A 20 19.37 4.41 -18.39
N GLY A 21 18.95 4.70 -17.17
CA GLY A 21 17.74 5.46 -16.88
C GLY A 21 17.99 6.95 -16.74
N ASP A 22 17.00 7.76 -17.12
CA ASP A 22 16.98 9.20 -16.85
C ASP A 22 15.72 9.59 -16.08
N PRO A 23 15.80 9.79 -14.75
CA PRO A 23 14.65 10.10 -13.92
C PRO A 23 14.00 11.45 -14.29
N ARG A 24 14.71 12.34 -15.03
CA ARG A 24 14.13 13.59 -15.54
C ARG A 24 12.95 13.31 -16.46
N ARG A 25 12.97 12.18 -17.19
CA ARG A 25 11.85 11.76 -18.06
C ARG A 25 10.56 11.47 -17.29
N ALA A 26 10.63 11.12 -16.01
CA ALA A 26 9.46 10.96 -15.16
C ALA A 26 8.88 12.31 -14.73
N ALA A 27 9.73 13.29 -14.42
CA ALA A 27 9.34 14.61 -13.94
C ALA A 27 9.05 15.57 -15.11
N TYR A 28 9.93 15.59 -16.12
CA TYR A 28 9.81 16.46 -17.30
C TYR A 28 9.40 15.65 -18.51
N PRO A 29 8.36 16.10 -19.24
CA PRO A 29 7.93 15.40 -20.43
C PRO A 29 8.95 15.53 -21.57
N THR A 30 9.08 14.46 -22.37
CA THR A 30 9.92 14.39 -23.56
C THR A 30 9.07 14.19 -24.81
N ASP A 31 9.45 14.84 -25.90
CA ASP A 31 8.82 14.60 -27.19
C ASP A 31 9.24 13.24 -27.79
N SER A 32 8.67 12.88 -28.94
CA SER A 32 9.01 11.65 -29.66
C SER A 32 10.43 11.64 -30.25
N GLN A 33 11.13 12.75 -30.26
CA GLN A 33 12.53 12.86 -30.68
C GLN A 33 13.50 12.71 -29.48
N GLY A 34 12.98 12.64 -28.26
CA GLY A 34 13.79 12.49 -27.04
C GLY A 34 14.22 13.81 -26.41
N HIS A 35 13.81 14.97 -26.92
CA HIS A 35 14.10 16.26 -26.31
C HIS A 35 13.11 16.59 -25.21
N PHE A 36 13.60 17.20 -24.13
CA PHE A 36 12.71 17.67 -23.06
C PHE A 36 11.94 18.91 -23.48
N CYS A 37 10.66 18.99 -23.08
CA CYS A 37 9.87 20.20 -23.27
C CYS A 37 10.44 21.35 -22.42
N GLY A 38 10.64 22.53 -23.04
CA GLY A 38 11.26 23.68 -22.39
C GLY A 38 12.79 23.64 -22.29
N GLN A 39 13.46 22.71 -22.94
CA GLN A 39 14.92 22.60 -22.92
C GLN A 39 15.58 23.70 -23.73
N LYS A 40 16.47 24.48 -23.08
CA LYS A 40 17.24 25.53 -23.76
C LYS A 40 18.16 24.96 -24.86
N GLY A 41 18.25 25.66 -25.98
CA GLY A 41 19.08 25.24 -27.11
C GLY A 41 18.46 24.14 -27.98
N THR A 42 17.20 23.80 -27.78
CA THR A 42 16.42 22.87 -28.62
C THR A 42 15.21 23.58 -29.25
N PRO A 43 14.58 23.01 -30.30
CA PRO A 43 13.35 23.56 -30.87
C PRO A 43 12.19 23.69 -29.86
N ASN A 44 12.35 23.12 -28.68
CA ASN A 44 11.34 23.07 -27.61
C ASN A 44 11.55 24.12 -26.50
N GLU A 45 12.48 25.08 -26.66
CA GLU A 45 12.85 26.05 -25.60
C GLU A 45 11.64 26.81 -25.05
N ASN A 46 10.71 27.24 -25.91
CA ASN A 46 9.50 27.96 -25.48
C ASN A 46 8.24 27.07 -25.38
N LYS A 47 8.41 25.74 -25.48
CA LYS A 47 7.33 24.77 -25.48
C LYS A 47 7.45 23.84 -24.27
N THR A 48 6.86 24.25 -23.14
CA THR A 48 7.03 23.59 -21.86
C THR A 48 6.04 22.45 -21.59
N ILE A 49 5.04 22.28 -22.46
CA ILE A 49 3.93 21.35 -22.23
C ILE A 49 3.94 20.28 -23.33
N LEU A 50 3.73 19.02 -22.94
CA LEU A 50 3.64 17.90 -23.86
C LEU A 50 2.20 17.69 -24.35
N PHE A 51 2.05 17.50 -25.65
CA PHE A 51 0.78 17.17 -26.29
C PHE A 51 0.86 15.79 -26.97
N TYR A 52 -0.20 14.98 -26.82
CA TYR A 52 -0.32 13.63 -27.37
C TYR A 52 -1.21 13.62 -28.60
N PHE A 53 -0.79 12.98 -29.67
CA PHE A 53 -1.63 12.84 -30.88
C PHE A 53 -2.80 11.91 -30.67
N ASN A 54 -2.61 10.82 -29.89
CA ASN A 54 -3.65 9.88 -29.55
C ASN A 54 -3.57 9.46 -28.08
N LEU A 55 -4.32 10.15 -27.22
CA LEU A 55 -4.34 9.91 -25.79
C LEU A 55 -4.95 8.53 -25.41
N LEU A 56 -5.82 7.97 -26.26
CA LEU A 56 -6.44 6.66 -25.98
C LEU A 56 -5.42 5.51 -25.94
N ARG A 57 -4.29 5.64 -26.63
CA ARG A 57 -3.17 4.68 -26.55
C ARG A 57 -2.45 4.73 -25.21
N CYS A 58 -2.57 5.82 -24.46
CA CYS A 58 -1.95 5.97 -23.13
C CYS A 58 -2.67 5.19 -22.02
N THR A 59 -3.84 4.64 -22.29
CA THR A 59 -4.61 3.86 -21.29
C THR A 59 -4.16 2.39 -21.17
N SER A 60 -3.12 1.99 -21.90
CA SER A 60 -2.61 0.62 -21.86
C SER A 60 -1.78 0.36 -20.58
N PRO A 61 -1.84 -0.84 -19.97
CA PRO A 61 -1.05 -1.19 -18.79
C PRO A 61 0.47 -1.10 -18.98
N SER A 62 0.96 -1.18 -20.22
CA SER A 62 2.38 -1.03 -20.55
C SER A 62 2.92 0.37 -20.26
N VAL A 63 2.05 1.38 -20.22
CA VAL A 63 2.42 2.76 -19.86
C VAL A 63 2.87 2.86 -18.42
N LEU A 64 2.30 2.04 -17.51
CA LEU A 64 2.70 2.00 -16.10
C LEU A 64 4.13 1.45 -15.90
N LEU A 65 4.58 0.58 -16.80
CA LEU A 65 5.94 0.02 -16.75
C LEU A 65 6.99 0.98 -17.32
N ASN A 66 6.64 1.73 -18.36
CA ASN A 66 7.59 2.58 -19.08
C ASN A 66 7.42 4.07 -18.78
N LEU A 67 6.38 4.47 -18.04
CA LEU A 67 5.99 5.87 -17.76
C LEU A 67 5.87 6.75 -19.03
N GLN A 68 5.68 6.12 -20.19
CA GLN A 68 5.66 6.75 -21.51
C GLN A 68 4.49 6.20 -22.33
N CYS A 69 3.87 7.08 -23.11
CA CYS A 69 2.69 6.76 -23.91
C CYS A 69 3.09 6.35 -25.34
N PRO A 70 2.59 5.22 -25.90
CA PRO A 70 2.95 4.76 -27.23
C PRO A 70 2.18 5.51 -28.34
N THR A 71 2.41 6.81 -28.45
CA THR A 71 1.85 7.68 -29.52
C THR A 71 2.85 8.78 -29.81
N THR A 72 2.72 9.41 -30.97
CA THR A 72 3.51 10.62 -31.31
C THR A 72 3.22 11.71 -30.30
N GLN A 73 4.28 12.34 -29.81
CA GLN A 73 4.28 13.33 -28.75
C GLN A 73 5.08 14.54 -29.22
N ILE A 74 4.53 15.73 -29.06
CA ILE A 74 5.19 16.99 -29.38
C ILE A 74 5.10 17.96 -28.21
N CYS A 75 6.10 18.83 -28.06
CA CYS A 75 6.06 19.91 -27.09
C CYS A 75 5.30 21.11 -27.67
N VAL A 76 4.43 21.71 -26.87
CA VAL A 76 3.61 22.88 -27.23
C VAL A 76 3.73 23.95 -26.14
N SER A 77 3.46 25.21 -26.54
CA SER A 77 3.47 26.36 -25.61
C SER A 77 2.20 26.44 -24.78
N LYS A 78 1.05 26.04 -25.35
CA LYS A 78 -0.27 26.02 -24.71
C LYS A 78 -1.04 24.78 -25.10
N CYS A 79 -1.92 24.30 -24.24
CA CYS A 79 -2.86 23.23 -24.57
C CYS A 79 -4.02 23.77 -25.42
N PRO A 80 -4.65 22.90 -26.25
CA PRO A 80 -5.81 23.31 -27.07
C PRO A 80 -6.96 23.78 -26.19
N GLU A 81 -7.60 24.87 -26.56
CA GLU A 81 -8.76 25.43 -25.81
C GLU A 81 -10.10 25.04 -26.43
N LYS A 82 -10.10 24.70 -27.72
CA LYS A 82 -11.30 24.38 -28.50
C LYS A 82 -11.22 23.00 -29.11
N PHE A 83 -12.39 22.37 -29.31
CA PHE A 83 -12.48 21.16 -30.13
C PHE A 83 -12.44 21.53 -31.58
N LEU A 84 -11.54 20.91 -32.35
CA LEU A 84 -11.45 21.10 -33.81
C LEU A 84 -10.90 19.81 -34.43
N THR A 85 -11.56 19.36 -35.49
CA THR A 85 -11.06 18.24 -36.28
C THR A 85 -10.22 18.75 -37.45
N TYR A 86 -9.27 17.94 -37.96
CA TYR A 86 -8.45 18.31 -39.08
C TYR A 86 -9.30 18.61 -40.33
N VAL A 87 -10.35 17.84 -40.59
CA VAL A 87 -11.28 18.04 -41.70
C VAL A 87 -12.02 19.38 -41.58
N GLU A 88 -12.51 19.70 -40.39
CA GLU A 88 -13.18 20.96 -40.10
C GLU A 88 -12.22 22.15 -40.26
N MET A 89 -10.99 22.00 -39.79
CA MET A 89 -9.94 23.00 -40.02
C MET A 89 -9.70 23.23 -41.51
N GLN A 90 -9.63 22.19 -42.34
CA GLN A 90 -9.47 22.33 -43.78
C GLN A 90 -10.64 23.09 -44.45
N LEU A 91 -11.87 22.81 -44.02
CA LEU A 91 -13.07 23.52 -44.51
C LEU A 91 -13.05 25.01 -44.12
N LEU A 92 -12.63 25.29 -42.88
CA LEU A 92 -12.53 26.66 -42.37
C LEU A 92 -11.33 27.42 -42.96
N TYR A 93 -10.24 26.75 -43.26
CA TYR A 93 -9.03 27.34 -43.86
C TYR A 93 -9.30 28.03 -45.20
N THR A 94 -10.29 27.55 -45.96
CA THR A 94 -10.70 28.20 -47.24
C THR A 94 -11.36 29.56 -47.00
N LYS A 95 -11.92 29.79 -45.78
CA LYS A 95 -12.56 31.05 -45.39
C LYS A 95 -11.60 31.98 -44.63
N ASP A 96 -10.82 31.44 -43.73
CA ASP A 96 -9.89 32.18 -42.88
C ASP A 96 -8.62 31.34 -42.58
N LYS A 97 -7.46 31.87 -42.91
CA LYS A 97 -6.15 31.24 -42.75
C LYS A 97 -5.72 31.12 -41.27
N SER A 98 -6.33 31.89 -40.35
CA SER A 98 -6.00 31.88 -38.94
C SER A 98 -6.26 30.52 -38.26
N TYR A 99 -7.24 29.76 -38.74
CA TYR A 99 -7.54 28.41 -38.24
C TYR A 99 -6.39 27.43 -38.43
N TRP A 100 -5.57 27.60 -39.47
CA TRP A 100 -4.37 26.80 -39.67
C TRP A 100 -3.25 27.19 -38.70
N GLU A 101 -3.08 28.47 -38.42
CA GLU A 101 -2.06 28.91 -37.45
C GLU A 101 -2.33 28.38 -36.06
N ASP A 102 -3.60 28.37 -35.65
CA ASP A 102 -4.04 27.78 -34.39
C ASP A 102 -3.85 26.24 -34.33
N TYR A 103 -4.12 25.55 -35.46
CA TYR A 103 -3.97 24.10 -35.54
C TYR A 103 -2.52 23.64 -35.66
N ARG A 104 -1.72 24.42 -36.44
CA ARG A 104 -0.31 24.12 -36.77
C ARG A 104 0.57 23.97 -35.54
N GLN A 105 0.27 24.66 -34.44
CA GLN A 105 1.04 24.52 -33.19
C GLN A 105 0.96 23.11 -32.58
N PHE A 106 -0.05 22.33 -32.97
CA PHE A 106 -0.25 20.92 -32.55
C PHE A 106 0.21 19.93 -33.64
N CYS A 107 0.87 20.36 -34.69
CA CYS A 107 1.39 19.54 -35.75
C CYS A 107 2.94 19.49 -35.73
N LYS A 108 3.53 18.52 -36.41
CA LYS A 108 4.97 18.54 -36.69
C LYS A 108 5.34 19.75 -37.56
N THR A 109 6.57 20.21 -37.47
CA THR A 109 7.06 21.38 -38.23
C THR A 109 6.99 21.22 -39.76
N THR A 110 6.95 19.98 -40.24
CA THR A 110 6.85 19.60 -41.67
C THR A 110 5.43 19.61 -42.21
N ALA A 111 4.41 19.79 -41.35
CA ALA A 111 3.00 19.70 -41.74
C ALA A 111 2.57 20.83 -42.72
N LYS A 112 1.80 20.45 -43.73
CA LYS A 112 1.20 21.39 -44.75
C LYS A 112 -0.32 21.48 -44.48
N PRO A 113 -0.94 22.67 -44.77
CA PRO A 113 -2.36 22.89 -44.48
C PRO A 113 -3.32 22.06 -45.33
N VAL A 114 -2.90 21.58 -46.47
CA VAL A 114 -3.75 20.86 -47.43
C VAL A 114 -3.14 19.48 -47.70
N LYS A 115 -3.50 18.50 -46.90
CA LYS A 115 -3.22 17.08 -47.14
C LYS A 115 -4.53 16.31 -47.10
N SER A 116 -4.66 15.21 -47.88
CA SER A 116 -5.81 14.31 -47.68
C SER A 116 -5.79 13.68 -46.31
N LEU A 117 -6.95 13.38 -45.74
CA LEU A 117 -7.06 12.74 -44.43
C LEU A 117 -6.28 11.40 -44.35
N THR A 118 -6.29 10.67 -45.47
CA THR A 118 -5.55 9.43 -45.64
C THR A 118 -4.03 9.62 -45.57
N GLN A 119 -3.50 10.65 -46.23
CA GLN A 119 -2.10 11.00 -46.13
C GLN A 119 -1.71 11.54 -44.75
N LEU A 120 -2.59 12.28 -44.09
CA LEU A 120 -2.35 12.77 -42.75
C LEU A 120 -2.21 11.63 -41.74
N LEU A 121 -3.07 10.61 -41.86
CA LEU A 121 -3.02 9.42 -41.02
C LEU A 121 -1.78 8.55 -41.24
N LEU A 122 -1.30 8.52 -42.52
CA LEU A 122 -0.08 7.80 -42.88
C LEU A 122 1.17 8.53 -42.42
N ASP A 123 1.22 9.85 -42.62
CA ASP A 123 2.39 10.67 -42.31
C ASP A 123 2.51 10.97 -40.82
N ASP A 124 1.42 10.82 -40.04
CA ASP A 124 1.33 11.15 -38.59
C ASP A 124 1.90 12.57 -38.31
N ASP A 125 1.64 13.51 -39.22
CA ASP A 125 2.14 14.89 -39.14
C ASP A 125 1.32 15.77 -38.21
N CYS A 126 0.00 15.53 -38.14
CA CYS A 126 -0.93 16.24 -37.27
C CYS A 126 -1.89 15.27 -36.60
N PRO A 127 -2.44 15.61 -35.43
CA PRO A 127 -3.52 14.84 -34.82
C PRO A 127 -4.78 14.92 -35.67
N THR A 128 -5.61 13.89 -35.64
CA THR A 128 -6.90 13.86 -36.37
C THR A 128 -7.93 14.81 -35.77
N ALA A 129 -7.83 15.04 -34.46
CA ALA A 129 -8.66 15.97 -33.71
C ALA A 129 -7.90 16.51 -32.50
N ILE A 130 -8.11 17.76 -32.17
CA ILE A 130 -7.65 18.40 -30.95
C ILE A 130 -8.84 18.57 -29.99
N PHE A 131 -8.63 18.26 -28.73
CA PHE A 131 -9.65 18.39 -27.68
C PHE A 131 -9.30 19.53 -26.76
N PRO A 132 -10.28 20.30 -26.23
CA PRO A 132 -10.01 21.27 -25.18
C PRO A 132 -9.31 20.56 -24.02
N SER A 133 -8.15 21.08 -23.67
CA SER A 133 -7.24 20.40 -22.74
C SER A 133 -6.67 21.38 -21.72
N LYS A 134 -6.44 20.90 -20.50
CA LYS A 134 -5.75 21.66 -19.45
C LYS A 134 -4.35 21.07 -19.19
N PRO A 135 -3.36 21.89 -18.87
CA PRO A 135 -2.02 21.41 -18.54
C PRO A 135 -2.03 20.72 -17.17
N PHE A 136 -1.57 19.45 -17.14
CA PHE A 136 -1.38 18.66 -15.94
C PHE A 136 0.01 18.03 -15.94
N LEU A 137 0.84 18.29 -14.91
CA LEU A 137 2.23 17.85 -14.84
C LEU A 137 2.97 18.12 -16.17
N GLN A 138 2.80 19.33 -16.71
CA GLN A 138 3.36 19.73 -18.01
C GLN A 138 2.91 18.85 -19.20
N ARG A 139 1.73 18.24 -19.12
CA ARG A 139 1.11 17.46 -20.20
C ARG A 139 -0.32 17.93 -20.44
N CYS A 140 -0.77 17.95 -21.70
CA CYS A 140 -2.14 18.31 -22.04
C CYS A 140 -3.07 17.13 -21.84
N PHE A 141 -4.05 17.29 -20.94
CA PHE A 141 -5.14 16.34 -20.74
C PHE A 141 -6.48 16.98 -21.14
N PRO A 142 -7.32 16.26 -21.91
CA PRO A 142 -8.60 16.77 -22.34
C PRO A 142 -9.49 17.16 -21.16
N ASP A 143 -10.10 18.36 -21.27
CA ASP A 143 -11.10 18.85 -20.32
C ASP A 143 -12.50 18.54 -20.85
N PHE A 144 -13.08 17.47 -20.37
CA PHE A 144 -14.45 17.05 -20.74
C PHE A 144 -15.52 17.69 -19.85
N SER A 145 -15.19 18.71 -19.09
CA SER A 145 -16.14 19.44 -18.22
C SER A 145 -17.04 20.42 -18.98
N THR A 146 -17.44 20.08 -20.20
CA THR A 146 -18.47 20.85 -20.89
C THR A 146 -19.82 20.62 -20.24
N LYS A 147 -20.32 21.63 -19.58
CA LYS A 147 -21.71 21.71 -19.12
C LYS A 147 -22.63 21.39 -20.31
N ASN A 148 -23.39 20.29 -20.20
CA ASN A 148 -24.48 19.90 -21.11
C ASN A 148 -24.14 19.65 -22.59
N GLY A 149 -22.92 19.30 -22.95
CA GLY A 149 -22.58 18.84 -24.29
C GLY A 149 -22.80 17.34 -24.47
N THR A 150 -23.85 16.93 -25.13
CA THR A 150 -23.95 15.60 -25.74
C THR A 150 -22.92 15.51 -26.86
N LEU A 151 -21.93 14.62 -26.75
CA LEU A 151 -21.01 14.30 -27.82
C LEU A 151 -21.78 13.46 -28.85
N THR A 152 -22.48 14.12 -29.79
CA THR A 152 -23.14 13.45 -30.91
C THR A 152 -22.12 13.31 -32.04
N ILE A 153 -21.42 12.20 -32.08
CA ILE A 153 -20.64 11.79 -33.24
C ILE A 153 -21.62 11.08 -34.18
N GLY A 154 -22.38 11.82 -34.96
CA GLY A 154 -23.38 11.28 -35.89
C GLY A 154 -24.41 10.40 -35.22
N SER A 155 -25.33 9.81 -35.96
CA SER A 155 -26.38 8.92 -35.48
C SER A 155 -25.89 7.50 -35.09
N LYS A 156 -24.57 7.25 -35.00
CA LYS A 156 -23.99 5.93 -34.71
C LYS A 156 -23.47 5.88 -33.28
N MET A 157 -23.97 4.91 -32.51
CA MET A 157 -23.54 4.64 -31.12
C MET A 157 -22.17 3.94 -31.02
N VAL A 158 -21.56 3.58 -32.15
CA VAL A 158 -20.31 2.81 -32.24
C VAL A 158 -19.41 3.43 -33.28
N PHE A 159 -18.14 3.63 -32.98
CA PHE A 159 -17.14 4.11 -33.92
C PHE A 159 -16.00 3.09 -34.07
N GLN A 160 -15.36 3.07 -35.23
CA GLN A 160 -14.18 2.26 -35.50
C GLN A 160 -12.94 2.94 -34.91
N ASP A 161 -12.25 2.23 -34.02
CA ASP A 161 -10.90 2.54 -33.59
C ASP A 161 -9.97 2.32 -34.80
N GLY A 162 -9.07 3.27 -35.12
CA GLY A 162 -8.18 3.16 -36.27
C GLY A 162 -7.30 1.90 -36.40
N ASN A 163 -7.46 0.96 -35.47
CA ASN A 163 -6.85 -0.36 -35.45
C ASN A 163 -7.85 -1.53 -35.72
N GLY A 164 -9.01 -1.25 -36.34
CA GLY A 164 -10.00 -2.27 -36.72
C GLY A 164 -10.92 -2.72 -35.59
N GLY A 165 -10.83 -2.16 -34.41
CA GLY A 165 -11.73 -2.43 -33.28
C GLY A 165 -12.92 -1.46 -33.26
N THR A 166 -14.10 -1.96 -32.88
CA THR A 166 -15.30 -1.14 -32.64
C THR A 166 -15.40 -0.79 -31.15
N ARG A 167 -15.53 0.51 -30.82
CA ARG A 167 -15.74 0.98 -29.45
C ARG A 167 -17.05 1.73 -29.30
N SER A 168 -17.69 1.60 -28.15
CA SER A 168 -18.93 2.31 -27.83
C SER A 168 -18.68 3.73 -27.32
N VAL A 169 -19.63 4.63 -27.60
CA VAL A 169 -19.60 6.02 -27.06
C VAL A 169 -19.62 6.03 -25.53
N ILE A 170 -20.19 5.01 -24.91
CA ILE A 170 -20.23 4.84 -23.44
C ILE A 170 -18.81 4.64 -22.89
N GLU A 171 -17.98 3.80 -23.52
CA GLU A 171 -16.59 3.59 -23.09
C GLU A 171 -15.76 4.87 -23.21
N LEU A 172 -16.03 5.68 -24.24
CA LEU A 172 -15.37 7.00 -24.39
C LEU A 172 -15.77 7.96 -23.29
N ARG A 173 -17.05 7.97 -22.91
CA ARG A 173 -17.58 8.80 -21.82
C ARG A 173 -17.03 8.37 -20.46
N ASP A 174 -16.87 7.07 -20.22
CA ASP A 174 -16.34 6.56 -18.97
C ASP A 174 -14.83 6.81 -18.85
N ALA A 175 -14.09 6.72 -19.95
CA ALA A 175 -12.70 7.16 -20.01
C ALA A 175 -12.56 8.67 -19.76
N ALA A 176 -13.44 9.47 -20.36
CA ALA A 176 -13.49 10.92 -20.15
C ALA A 176 -13.82 11.30 -18.70
N ASN A 177 -14.79 10.62 -18.06
CA ASN A 177 -15.11 10.81 -16.66
C ASN A 177 -13.96 10.41 -15.74
N GLY A 178 -13.20 9.37 -16.10
CA GLY A 178 -11.98 8.98 -15.41
C GLY A 178 -10.90 10.06 -15.46
N ILE A 179 -10.72 10.71 -16.62
CA ILE A 179 -9.76 11.80 -16.82
C ILE A 179 -10.20 13.07 -16.09
N ASN A 180 -11.49 13.40 -16.08
CA ASN A 180 -12.01 14.55 -15.30
C ASN A 180 -11.78 14.36 -13.80
N LYS A 181 -12.01 13.15 -13.27
CA LYS A 181 -11.66 12.84 -11.87
C LYS A 181 -10.17 13.01 -11.58
N LEU A 182 -9.28 12.71 -12.54
CA LEU A 182 -7.85 12.93 -12.42
C LEU A 182 -7.47 14.42 -12.46
N LEU A 183 -8.19 15.23 -13.23
CA LEU A 183 -7.98 16.69 -13.32
C LEU A 183 -8.46 17.41 -12.05
N ASP A 184 -9.60 16.97 -11.50
CA ASP A 184 -10.06 17.45 -10.20
C ASP A 184 -9.07 17.06 -9.09
N ALA A 185 -8.45 15.86 -9.20
CA ALA A 185 -7.39 15.41 -8.30
C ALA A 185 -6.13 16.31 -8.35
N LYS A 186 -5.85 16.99 -9.48
CA LYS A 186 -4.72 17.94 -9.55
C LYS A 186 -4.96 19.20 -8.74
N SER A 187 -6.11 19.85 -8.90
CA SER A 187 -6.42 21.04 -8.13
C SER A 187 -6.46 20.73 -6.66
N LEU A 188 -6.97 19.55 -6.30
CA LEU A 188 -6.88 18.97 -4.98
C LEU A 188 -5.42 18.74 -4.56
N GLY A 189 -4.60 18.13 -5.42
CA GLY A 189 -3.20 17.82 -5.14
C GLY A 189 -2.33 19.04 -4.88
N LEU A 190 -2.51 20.12 -5.64
CA LEU A 190 -1.78 21.38 -5.43
C LEU A 190 -2.18 22.04 -4.10
N LYS A 191 -3.46 22.09 -3.78
CA LYS A 191 -3.96 22.60 -2.50
C LYS A 191 -3.49 21.77 -1.32
N VAL A 192 -3.49 20.44 -1.48
CA VAL A 192 -2.94 19.52 -0.49
C VAL A 192 -1.44 19.75 -0.30
N PHE A 193 -0.68 19.93 -1.38
CA PHE A 193 0.75 20.22 -1.29
C PHE A 193 1.04 21.55 -0.60
N GLU A 194 0.26 22.59 -0.88
CA GLU A 194 0.33 23.90 -0.21
C GLU A 194 0.05 23.76 1.30
N ASP A 195 -0.99 22.99 1.65
CA ASP A 195 -1.33 22.70 3.05
C ASP A 195 -0.19 21.94 3.75
N TYR A 196 0.48 20.96 3.09
CA TYR A 196 1.65 20.29 3.63
C TYR A 196 2.85 21.21 3.77
N ALA A 197 3.12 22.08 2.79
CA ALA A 197 4.23 23.04 2.84
C ALA A 197 4.09 24.04 4.00
N THR A 198 2.85 24.37 4.39
CA THR A 198 2.57 25.26 5.54
C THR A 198 2.49 24.56 6.88
N THR A 199 2.20 23.24 6.90
CA THR A 199 1.93 22.51 8.17
C THR A 199 2.96 21.43 8.53
N TRP A 200 3.97 21.16 7.71
CA TRP A 200 4.92 20.07 7.92
C TRP A 200 5.57 20.04 9.31
N TYR A 201 5.95 21.20 9.84
CA TYR A 201 6.55 21.30 11.16
C TYR A 201 5.56 21.02 12.30
N TRP A 202 4.29 21.39 12.15
CA TRP A 202 3.22 21.04 13.09
C TRP A 202 2.92 19.56 13.08
N ILE A 203 2.96 18.93 11.90
CA ILE A 203 2.84 17.47 11.76
C ILE A 203 3.98 16.79 12.52
N LEU A 204 5.23 17.24 12.36
CA LEU A 204 6.38 16.70 13.09
C LEU A 204 6.24 16.87 14.61
N ILE A 205 5.76 18.01 15.09
CA ILE A 205 5.48 18.22 16.52
C ILE A 205 4.42 17.22 17.01
N GLY A 206 3.31 17.07 16.27
CA GLY A 206 2.27 16.09 16.61
C GLY A 206 2.78 14.65 16.68
N LEU A 207 3.63 14.24 15.72
CA LEU A 207 4.25 12.92 15.72
C LEU A 207 5.25 12.73 16.87
N THR A 208 5.97 13.77 17.26
CA THR A 208 6.86 13.74 18.43
C THR A 208 6.07 13.57 19.73
N ILE A 209 4.94 14.27 19.87
CA ILE A 209 4.02 14.10 21.01
C ILE A 209 3.46 12.68 21.03
N ALA A 210 3.11 12.11 19.88
CA ALA A 210 2.64 10.72 19.76
C ALA A 210 3.70 9.72 20.23
N MET A 211 4.98 9.96 19.92
CA MET A 211 6.09 9.13 20.39
C MET A 211 6.20 9.15 21.92
N VAL A 212 6.20 10.35 22.51
CA VAL A 212 6.27 10.51 23.98
C VAL A 212 5.04 9.88 24.66
N LEU A 213 3.86 10.12 24.12
CA LEU A 213 2.63 9.54 24.67
C LEU A 213 2.61 8.02 24.61
N SER A 214 3.10 7.43 23.48
CA SER A 214 3.26 5.98 23.34
C SER A 214 4.21 5.43 24.40
N TRP A 215 5.29 6.12 24.68
CA TRP A 215 6.26 5.74 25.70
C TRP A 215 5.67 5.78 27.12
N ILE A 216 4.97 6.87 27.45
CA ILE A 216 4.27 7.02 28.73
C ILE A 216 3.25 5.89 28.89
N PHE A 217 2.49 5.58 27.84
CA PHE A 217 1.49 4.51 27.87
C PHE A 217 2.11 3.13 28.16
N LEU A 218 3.28 2.82 27.55
CA LEU A 218 3.97 1.55 27.84
C LEU A 218 4.43 1.43 29.29
N ILE A 219 4.90 2.54 29.88
CA ILE A 219 5.27 2.57 31.31
C ILE A 219 4.01 2.38 32.17
N LEU A 220 2.91 3.02 31.79
CA LEU A 220 1.65 2.97 32.49
C LEU A 220 1.02 1.58 32.50
N LEU A 221 1.21 0.80 31.41
CA LEU A 221 0.74 -0.59 31.30
C LEU A 221 1.22 -1.47 32.45
N ARG A 222 2.37 -1.19 33.05
CA ARG A 222 2.87 -1.90 34.23
C ARG A 222 1.87 -1.88 35.41
N PHE A 223 1.17 -0.76 35.57
CA PHE A 223 0.26 -0.55 36.70
C PHE A 223 -1.19 -0.81 36.31
N ILE A 224 -1.58 -0.40 35.11
CA ILE A 224 -2.98 -0.27 34.69
C ILE A 224 -3.44 -1.40 33.76
N ALA A 225 -2.56 -2.28 33.24
CA ALA A 225 -2.93 -3.29 32.24
C ALA A 225 -4.19 -4.09 32.62
N GLY A 226 -4.30 -4.53 33.87
CA GLY A 226 -5.47 -5.27 34.35
C GLY A 226 -6.73 -4.41 34.46
N CYS A 227 -6.59 -3.19 34.99
CA CYS A 227 -7.69 -2.24 35.09
C CYS A 227 -8.19 -1.81 33.73
N LEU A 228 -7.26 -1.48 32.81
CA LEU A 228 -7.54 -1.10 31.44
C LEU A 228 -8.32 -2.18 30.69
N PHE A 229 -7.89 -3.44 30.80
CA PHE A 229 -8.58 -4.56 30.16
C PHE A 229 -10.03 -4.67 30.65
N TRP A 230 -10.24 -4.67 31.97
CA TRP A 230 -11.59 -4.81 32.53
C TRP A 230 -12.47 -3.59 32.26
N LEU A 231 -11.92 -2.39 32.32
CA LEU A 231 -12.64 -1.15 31.98
C LEU A 231 -13.11 -1.17 30.52
N PHE A 232 -12.27 -1.63 29.60
CA PHE A 232 -12.67 -1.78 28.20
C PHE A 232 -13.72 -2.86 27.99
N MET A 233 -13.59 -4.00 28.66
CA MET A 233 -14.60 -5.07 28.55
C MET A 233 -15.96 -4.60 29.06
N ILE A 234 -15.98 -3.87 30.19
CA ILE A 234 -17.20 -3.25 30.72
C ILE A 234 -17.73 -2.21 29.72
N GLY A 235 -16.84 -1.42 29.10
CA GLY A 235 -17.21 -0.44 28.07
C GLY A 235 -17.83 -1.09 26.82
N VAL A 236 -17.27 -2.23 26.37
CA VAL A 236 -17.82 -2.98 25.22
C VAL A 236 -19.22 -3.51 25.54
N ILE A 237 -19.40 -4.11 26.72
CA ILE A 237 -20.72 -4.57 27.19
C ILE A 237 -21.69 -3.39 27.25
N GLY A 238 -21.30 -2.26 27.87
CA GLY A 238 -22.15 -1.07 27.94
C GLY A 238 -22.51 -0.45 26.59
N ILE A 239 -21.62 -0.54 25.58
CA ILE A 239 -21.93 -0.12 24.21
C ILE A 239 -22.96 -1.05 23.56
N ILE A 240 -22.84 -2.37 23.79
CA ILE A 240 -23.81 -3.35 23.27
C ILE A 240 -25.15 -3.15 23.96
N ASP A 241 -25.19 -2.98 25.29
CA ASP A 241 -26.40 -2.65 26.07
C ASP A 241 -27.09 -1.38 25.55
N TYR A 242 -26.29 -0.32 25.30
CA TYR A 242 -26.81 0.91 24.71
C TYR A 242 -27.38 0.68 23.31
N GLY A 243 -26.70 -0.15 22.50
CA GLY A 243 -27.18 -0.55 21.17
C GLY A 243 -28.52 -1.30 21.25
N ILE A 244 -28.68 -2.24 22.19
CA ILE A 244 -29.93 -2.98 22.43
C ILE A 244 -31.03 -2.03 22.84
N TRP A 245 -30.76 -1.13 23.80
CA TRP A 245 -31.71 -0.12 24.24
C TRP A 245 -32.15 0.81 23.11
N HIS A 246 -31.21 1.27 22.29
CA HIS A 246 -31.51 2.12 21.14
C HIS A 246 -32.36 1.37 20.10
N CYS A 247 -32.05 0.12 19.79
CA CYS A 247 -32.85 -0.72 18.89
C CYS A 247 -34.26 -0.93 19.44
N TYR A 248 -34.42 -1.16 20.74
CA TYR A 248 -35.71 -1.27 21.41
C TYR A 248 -36.52 0.03 21.30
N GLN A 249 -35.90 1.17 21.53
CA GLN A 249 -36.55 2.47 21.44
C GLN A 249 -37.02 2.80 20.01
N GLN A 250 -36.19 2.47 19.00
CA GLN A 250 -36.60 2.63 17.59
C GLN A 250 -37.72 1.65 17.22
N TYR A 251 -37.67 0.40 17.71
CA TYR A 251 -38.72 -0.57 17.50
C TYR A 251 -40.06 -0.08 18.07
N THR A 252 -40.10 0.44 19.28
CA THR A 252 -41.34 0.99 19.89
C THR A 252 -41.82 2.24 19.20
N ASN A 253 -40.95 3.17 18.83
CA ASN A 253 -41.31 4.38 18.10
C ASN A 253 -41.92 4.10 16.72
N LEU A 254 -41.46 3.04 16.05
CA LEU A 254 -42.02 2.63 14.77
C LEU A 254 -43.33 1.85 14.90
N GLN A 255 -43.59 1.20 16.04
CA GLN A 255 -44.82 0.49 16.31
C GLN A 255 -46.03 1.42 16.41
N GLU A 256 -45.84 2.67 16.84
CA GLU A 256 -46.90 3.70 16.97
C GLU A 256 -47.25 4.38 15.65
N ARG A 257 -46.49 4.11 14.55
CA ARG A 257 -46.77 4.73 13.25
C ARG A 257 -47.68 3.86 12.38
N PRO A 258 -48.61 4.47 11.60
CA PRO A 258 -49.56 3.74 10.74
C PRO A 258 -48.87 2.94 9.61
N SER A 259 -47.58 3.17 9.34
CA SER A 259 -46.79 2.43 8.35
C SER A 259 -46.18 1.13 8.89
N SER A 260 -46.51 0.69 10.10
CA SER A 260 -45.93 -0.51 10.77
C SER A 260 -46.29 -1.85 10.12
N VAL A 261 -47.17 -1.85 9.12
CA VAL A 261 -47.65 -3.08 8.42
C VAL A 261 -46.74 -3.50 7.29
N LEU A 262 -45.80 -2.65 6.83
CA LEU A 262 -44.89 -2.99 5.75
C LEU A 262 -43.83 -3.99 6.21
N THR A 263 -43.70 -5.11 5.48
CA THR A 263 -42.70 -6.14 5.73
C THR A 263 -41.56 -6.08 4.71
N ILE A 264 -40.43 -6.75 5.02
CA ILE A 264 -39.31 -6.89 4.08
C ILE A 264 -39.76 -7.55 2.76
N TYR A 265 -40.74 -8.41 2.80
CA TYR A 265 -41.31 -9.08 1.62
C TYR A 265 -42.05 -8.10 0.70
N ASP A 266 -42.68 -7.07 1.24
CA ASP A 266 -43.45 -6.08 0.47
C ASP A 266 -42.55 -5.08 -0.26
N ILE A 267 -41.34 -4.80 0.28
CA ILE A 267 -40.39 -3.80 -0.26
C ILE A 267 -39.42 -4.46 -1.28
N GLY A 268 -39.16 -5.76 -1.15
CA GLY A 268 -38.19 -6.48 -1.98
C GLY A 268 -36.74 -6.01 -1.75
N ILE A 269 -35.82 -6.45 -2.62
CA ILE A 269 -34.40 -6.05 -2.55
C ILE A 269 -34.21 -4.71 -3.24
N GLN A 270 -34.02 -3.64 -2.46
CA GLN A 270 -33.71 -2.30 -2.95
C GLN A 270 -32.28 -1.89 -2.63
N THR A 271 -31.68 -1.09 -3.51
CA THR A 271 -30.32 -0.55 -3.32
C THR A 271 -30.22 0.57 -2.30
N ASN A 272 -31.35 1.15 -1.90
CA ASN A 272 -31.40 2.23 -0.92
C ASN A 272 -31.53 1.68 0.50
N ILE A 273 -30.41 1.69 1.24
CA ILE A 273 -30.33 1.13 2.60
C ILE A 273 -31.22 1.90 3.60
N SER A 274 -31.51 3.18 3.38
CA SER A 274 -32.32 4.00 4.30
C SER A 274 -33.73 3.44 4.48
N MET A 275 -34.29 2.81 3.44
CA MET A 275 -35.65 2.21 3.49
C MET A 275 -35.73 1.05 4.50
N TYR A 276 -34.62 0.30 4.68
CA TYR A 276 -34.62 -0.79 5.66
C TYR A 276 -34.60 -0.31 7.11
N PHE A 277 -34.05 0.90 7.37
CA PHE A 277 -34.07 1.48 8.71
C PHE A 277 -35.45 2.04 9.13
N GLU A 278 -36.39 2.18 8.19
CA GLU A 278 -37.78 2.55 8.46
C GLU A 278 -38.66 1.35 8.83
N LEU A 279 -38.12 0.12 8.71
CA LEU A 279 -38.85 -1.11 9.02
C LEU A 279 -38.69 -1.50 10.48
N GLN A 280 -39.80 -1.74 11.16
CA GLN A 280 -39.83 -2.25 12.53
C GLN A 280 -39.10 -3.59 12.69
N GLN A 281 -39.26 -4.51 11.73
CA GLN A 281 -38.62 -5.84 11.72
C GLN A 281 -37.09 -5.78 11.70
N THR A 282 -36.51 -4.77 11.04
CA THR A 282 -35.05 -4.57 10.98
C THR A 282 -34.46 -4.27 12.36
N TRP A 283 -35.09 -3.37 13.10
CA TRP A 283 -34.64 -3.03 14.45
C TRP A 283 -34.83 -4.19 15.45
N PHE A 284 -35.91 -4.95 15.31
CA PHE A 284 -36.14 -6.16 16.09
C PHE A 284 -35.05 -7.23 15.82
N THR A 285 -34.70 -7.43 14.56
CA THR A 285 -33.63 -8.36 14.17
C THR A 285 -32.27 -7.92 14.70
N PHE A 286 -31.93 -6.64 14.61
CA PHE A 286 -30.70 -6.10 15.17
C PHE A 286 -30.64 -6.25 16.68
N MET A 287 -31.74 -6.01 17.38
CA MET A 287 -31.84 -6.21 18.84
C MET A 287 -31.54 -7.67 19.22
N ILE A 288 -32.12 -8.65 18.53
CA ILE A 288 -31.88 -10.07 18.79
C ILE A 288 -30.41 -10.44 18.53
N ILE A 289 -29.81 -9.97 17.42
CA ILE A 289 -28.41 -10.20 17.09
C ILE A 289 -27.50 -9.64 18.18
N LEU A 290 -27.73 -8.43 18.63
CA LEU A 290 -26.94 -7.79 19.68
C LEU A 290 -27.08 -8.55 21.01
N CYS A 291 -28.26 -8.98 21.42
CA CYS A 291 -28.45 -9.82 22.61
C CYS A 291 -27.69 -11.15 22.52
N ILE A 292 -27.70 -11.81 21.37
CA ILE A 292 -26.91 -13.05 21.17
C ILE A 292 -25.42 -12.79 21.30
N ILE A 293 -24.92 -11.70 20.69
CA ILE A 293 -23.51 -11.29 20.76
C ILE A 293 -23.13 -11.02 22.21
N GLU A 294 -23.96 -10.30 22.96
CA GLU A 294 -23.72 -9.99 24.37
C GLU A 294 -23.60 -11.24 25.23
N VAL A 295 -24.53 -12.17 25.09
CA VAL A 295 -24.49 -13.47 25.80
C VAL A 295 -23.21 -14.24 25.47
N ILE A 296 -22.81 -14.28 24.19
CA ILE A 296 -21.56 -14.93 23.76
C ILE A 296 -20.35 -14.27 24.43
N VAL A 297 -20.27 -12.94 24.45
CA VAL A 297 -19.17 -12.18 25.08
C VAL A 297 -19.10 -12.47 26.57
N ILE A 298 -20.20 -12.44 27.30
CA ILE A 298 -20.26 -12.72 28.73
C ILE A 298 -19.83 -14.18 29.01
N LEU A 299 -20.33 -15.15 28.25
CA LEU A 299 -19.93 -16.56 28.39
C LEU A 299 -18.42 -16.73 28.14
N MET A 300 -17.88 -16.13 27.11
CA MET A 300 -16.44 -16.17 26.84
C MET A 300 -15.63 -15.58 27.99
N LEU A 301 -16.03 -14.46 28.59
CA LEU A 301 -15.35 -13.86 29.72
C LEU A 301 -15.37 -14.79 30.95
N ILE A 302 -16.49 -15.45 31.23
CA ILE A 302 -16.62 -16.38 32.34
C ILE A 302 -15.71 -17.62 32.17
N PHE A 303 -15.74 -18.23 30.96
CA PHE A 303 -14.93 -19.43 30.68
C PHE A 303 -13.44 -19.13 30.62
N LEU A 304 -13.04 -17.96 30.05
CA LEU A 304 -11.63 -17.60 29.85
C LEU A 304 -11.01 -16.82 31.01
N ARG A 305 -11.78 -16.48 32.08
CA ARG A 305 -11.34 -15.62 33.19
C ARG A 305 -9.97 -15.99 33.80
N ASN A 306 -9.67 -17.28 33.90
CA ASN A 306 -8.40 -17.74 34.48
C ASN A 306 -7.22 -17.55 33.51
N ARG A 307 -7.46 -17.66 32.21
CA ARG A 307 -6.44 -17.46 31.16
C ARG A 307 -6.16 -15.99 30.96
N ILE A 308 -7.22 -15.17 31.00
CA ILE A 308 -7.13 -13.70 30.99
C ILE A 308 -6.24 -13.20 32.13
N ARG A 309 -6.39 -13.75 33.34
CA ARG A 309 -5.52 -13.40 34.48
C ARG A 309 -4.05 -13.71 34.22
N VAL A 310 -3.73 -14.86 33.60
CA VAL A 310 -2.35 -15.20 33.21
C VAL A 310 -1.81 -14.22 32.20
N ALA A 311 -2.60 -13.88 31.17
CA ALA A 311 -2.21 -12.91 30.17
C ALA A 311 -1.92 -11.52 30.76
N ILE A 312 -2.77 -11.05 31.69
CA ILE A 312 -2.56 -9.74 32.36
C ILE A 312 -1.25 -9.76 33.19
N ILE A 313 -0.90 -10.90 33.81
CA ILE A 313 0.36 -10.99 34.55
C ILE A 313 1.57 -11.03 33.63
N LEU A 314 1.48 -11.73 32.48
CA LEU A 314 2.51 -11.70 31.46
C LEU A 314 2.71 -10.30 30.90
N LEU A 315 1.62 -9.55 30.68
CA LEU A 315 1.69 -8.13 30.33
C LEU A 315 2.47 -7.31 31.38
N LYS A 316 2.18 -7.50 32.66
CA LYS A 316 2.91 -6.82 33.77
C LYS A 316 4.40 -7.19 33.79
N GLU A 317 4.72 -8.46 33.62
CA GLU A 317 6.12 -8.91 33.53
C GLU A 317 6.84 -8.38 32.28
N GLY A 318 6.15 -8.33 31.13
CA GLY A 318 6.67 -7.69 29.91
C GLY A 318 7.05 -6.22 30.15
N SER A 319 6.18 -5.47 30.82
CA SER A 319 6.48 -4.07 31.15
C SER A 319 7.69 -3.92 32.10
N LYS A 320 7.86 -4.85 33.06
CA LYS A 320 9.07 -4.87 33.90
C LYS A 320 10.32 -5.18 33.06
N ALA A 321 10.26 -6.16 32.19
CA ALA A 321 11.38 -6.54 31.32
C ALA A 321 11.85 -5.36 30.45
N ILE A 322 10.93 -4.60 29.85
CA ILE A 322 11.23 -3.39 29.11
C ILE A 322 11.90 -2.32 30.01
N GLY A 323 11.45 -2.21 31.25
CA GLY A 323 12.07 -1.31 32.23
C GLY A 323 13.54 -1.66 32.54
N TYR A 324 13.91 -2.95 32.52
CA TYR A 324 15.30 -3.39 32.69
C TYR A 324 16.14 -3.27 31.40
N VAL A 325 15.50 -3.27 30.22
CA VAL A 325 16.17 -3.18 28.92
C VAL A 325 15.62 -1.98 28.11
N PRO A 326 15.81 -0.72 28.57
CA PRO A 326 15.20 0.44 27.95
C PRO A 326 15.70 0.71 26.51
N SER A 327 16.88 0.17 26.14
CA SER A 327 17.40 0.25 24.77
C SER A 327 16.45 -0.36 23.73
N THR A 328 15.58 -1.27 24.11
CA THR A 328 14.59 -1.88 23.20
C THR A 328 13.55 -0.86 22.71
N LEU A 329 13.29 0.21 23.45
CA LEU A 329 12.37 1.28 23.05
C LEU A 329 12.93 2.17 21.93
N VAL A 330 14.24 2.19 21.72
CA VAL A 330 14.86 2.91 20.58
C VAL A 330 14.86 2.06 19.31
N TYR A 331 14.68 0.74 19.44
CA TYR A 331 14.75 -0.20 18.32
C TYR A 331 13.74 0.09 17.19
N PRO A 332 12.48 0.50 17.43
CA PRO A 332 11.55 0.86 16.37
C PRO A 332 12.07 1.94 15.41
N ALA A 333 12.80 2.93 15.94
CA ALA A 333 13.41 3.98 15.12
C ALA A 333 14.46 3.40 14.14
N LEU A 334 15.31 2.49 14.63
CA LEU A 334 16.28 1.79 13.78
C LEU A 334 15.59 0.97 12.68
N THR A 335 14.54 0.23 13.03
CA THR A 335 13.76 -0.54 12.05
C THR A 335 13.11 0.38 11.01
N PHE A 336 12.56 1.51 11.43
CA PHE A 336 11.99 2.52 10.53
C PHE A 336 13.02 3.06 9.54
N ILE A 337 14.23 3.37 10.00
CA ILE A 337 15.31 3.87 9.14
C ILE A 337 15.70 2.80 8.12
N LEU A 338 15.89 1.55 8.53
CA LEU A 338 16.25 0.45 7.64
C LEU A 338 15.17 0.18 6.59
N LEU A 339 13.89 0.18 7.00
CA LEU A 339 12.77 0.01 6.08
C LEU A 339 12.68 1.19 5.09
N SER A 340 12.89 2.42 5.55
CA SER A 340 12.90 3.61 4.69
C SER A 340 14.01 3.54 3.64
N ILE A 341 15.20 3.08 4.00
CA ILE A 341 16.31 2.87 3.05
C ILE A 341 15.92 1.82 1.99
N CYS A 342 15.32 0.70 2.40
CA CYS A 342 14.86 -0.33 1.47
C CYS A 342 13.78 0.20 0.51
N ILE A 343 12.80 0.97 1.02
CA ILE A 343 11.72 1.55 0.21
C ILE A 343 12.30 2.58 -0.76
N CYS A 344 13.14 3.51 -0.30
CA CYS A 344 13.77 4.51 -1.14
C CYS A 344 14.59 3.87 -2.26
N TYR A 345 15.40 2.86 -1.95
CA TYR A 345 16.20 2.15 -2.94
C TYR A 345 15.31 1.46 -3.99
N TRP A 346 14.25 0.77 -3.55
CA TRP A 346 13.30 0.13 -4.46
C TRP A 346 12.62 1.11 -5.41
N VAL A 347 12.10 2.24 -4.87
CA VAL A 347 11.42 3.27 -5.65
C VAL A 347 12.38 3.90 -6.67
N VAL A 348 13.59 4.29 -6.22
CA VAL A 348 14.60 4.89 -7.09
C VAL A 348 14.95 3.92 -8.22
N THR A 349 15.28 2.67 -7.91
CA THR A 349 15.59 1.65 -8.93
C THR A 349 14.43 1.43 -9.89
N ALA A 350 13.18 1.40 -9.40
CA ALA A 350 12.00 1.26 -10.24
C ALA A 350 11.81 2.45 -11.21
N VAL A 351 12.04 3.69 -10.75
CA VAL A 351 11.96 4.89 -11.58
C VAL A 351 13.06 4.88 -12.66
N PHE A 352 14.28 4.54 -12.30
CA PHE A 352 15.38 4.46 -13.29
C PHE A 352 15.14 3.36 -14.33
N LEU A 353 14.65 2.19 -13.93
CA LEU A 353 14.27 1.11 -14.85
C LEU A 353 13.13 1.55 -15.78
N ALA A 354 12.11 2.20 -15.23
CA ALA A 354 10.96 2.65 -16.00
C ALA A 354 11.32 3.73 -17.04
N THR A 355 12.33 4.55 -16.76
CA THR A 355 12.77 5.67 -17.63
C THR A 355 13.90 5.29 -18.59
N SER A 356 14.36 4.05 -18.60
CA SER A 356 15.48 3.59 -19.43
C SER A 356 15.12 3.29 -20.89
N GLY A 357 13.82 3.27 -21.24
CA GLY A 357 13.37 3.03 -22.62
C GLY A 357 13.79 4.16 -23.59
N VAL A 358 14.22 3.79 -24.78
CA VAL A 358 14.52 4.70 -25.88
C VAL A 358 13.41 4.67 -26.92
N PRO A 359 13.14 5.75 -27.66
CA PRO A 359 12.12 5.75 -28.72
C PRO A 359 12.54 4.80 -29.84
N VAL A 360 11.65 3.92 -30.24
CA VAL A 360 11.84 2.97 -31.35
C VAL A 360 10.92 3.38 -32.48
N TYR A 361 11.50 3.57 -33.67
CA TYR A 361 10.80 3.92 -34.90
C TYR A 361 10.71 2.69 -35.80
N LYS A 362 9.58 2.56 -36.52
CA LYS A 362 9.34 1.49 -37.48
C LYS A 362 8.89 2.03 -38.84
N VAL A 363 9.24 1.28 -39.88
CA VAL A 363 8.80 1.59 -41.24
C VAL A 363 7.31 1.26 -41.37
N ILE A 364 6.53 2.25 -41.76
CA ILE A 364 5.11 2.12 -42.10
C ILE A 364 4.98 2.43 -43.59
N ALA A 365 4.42 1.49 -44.35
CA ALA A 365 4.23 1.66 -45.81
C ALA A 365 2.72 1.81 -46.14
N PRO A 366 2.35 2.64 -47.11
CA PRO A 366 0.99 2.68 -47.61
C PRO A 366 0.65 1.35 -48.28
N GLU A 367 -0.51 0.76 -47.93
CA GLU A 367 -1.10 -0.43 -48.53
C GLU A 367 -0.34 -1.75 -48.43
N GLY A 368 0.54 -1.97 -47.43
CA GLY A 368 1.16 -3.28 -47.21
C GLY A 368 2.08 -3.80 -48.33
N ARG A 369 2.59 -2.92 -49.20
CA ARG A 369 3.41 -3.26 -50.37
C ARG A 369 4.91 -3.25 -50.11
N CYS A 370 5.36 -3.05 -48.87
CA CYS A 370 6.78 -2.96 -48.58
C CYS A 370 7.27 -4.21 -47.85
N ILE A 371 8.29 -4.88 -48.39
CA ILE A 371 8.91 -6.05 -47.75
C ILE A 371 9.56 -5.67 -46.41
N HIS A 372 9.90 -4.41 -46.18
CA HIS A 372 10.55 -3.89 -44.99
C HIS A 372 9.57 -3.27 -43.99
N GLU A 373 8.27 -3.53 -44.14
CA GLU A 373 7.25 -3.05 -43.21
C GLU A 373 7.50 -3.61 -41.78
N ASN A 374 7.28 -2.80 -40.75
CA ASN A 374 7.58 -3.10 -39.34
C ASN A 374 9.07 -3.25 -38.98
N GLN A 375 10.01 -3.08 -39.91
CA GLN A 375 11.43 -3.01 -39.55
C GLN A 375 11.75 -1.73 -38.81
N THR A 376 12.73 -1.77 -37.94
CA THR A 376 13.19 -0.59 -37.19
C THR A 376 13.99 0.32 -38.11
N CYS A 377 13.70 1.60 -38.05
CA CYS A 377 14.35 2.65 -38.82
C CYS A 377 14.84 3.79 -37.92
N ASP A 378 15.71 4.61 -38.48
CA ASP A 378 16.14 5.85 -37.85
C ASP A 378 15.50 7.03 -38.60
N PRO A 379 14.68 7.88 -37.95
CA PRO A 379 13.96 8.95 -38.62
C PRO A 379 14.87 10.01 -39.21
N GLU A 380 16.10 10.21 -38.69
CA GLU A 380 17.04 11.24 -39.20
C GLU A 380 17.65 10.87 -40.54
N ILE A 381 17.95 9.59 -40.73
CA ILE A 381 18.66 9.10 -41.95
C ILE A 381 17.74 8.31 -42.88
N PHE A 382 16.48 8.06 -42.51
CA PHE A 382 15.57 7.18 -43.27
C PHE A 382 15.45 7.53 -44.74
N ASN A 383 15.33 8.82 -45.07
CA ASN A 383 15.17 9.28 -46.43
C ASN A 383 16.39 9.00 -47.32
N THR A 384 17.54 8.75 -46.77
CA THR A 384 18.78 8.41 -47.47
C THR A 384 19.02 6.91 -47.60
N THR A 385 18.24 6.08 -46.89
CA THR A 385 18.40 4.62 -46.84
C THR A 385 17.86 3.94 -48.09
N GLU A 386 18.39 2.74 -48.40
CA GLU A 386 17.88 1.90 -49.49
C GLU A 386 16.41 1.48 -49.28
N ILE A 387 15.95 1.42 -48.04
CA ILE A 387 14.55 1.10 -47.67
C ILE A 387 13.61 2.19 -48.21
N ALA A 388 13.97 3.46 -48.06
CA ALA A 388 13.18 4.56 -48.61
C ALA A 388 13.13 4.56 -50.12
N LYS A 389 14.21 4.11 -50.80
CA LYS A 389 14.28 3.95 -52.25
C LYS A 389 13.49 2.76 -52.75
N ALA A 390 13.51 1.64 -52.02
CA ALA A 390 12.82 0.40 -52.37
C ALA A 390 11.29 0.48 -52.14
N CYS A 391 10.86 1.33 -51.19
CA CYS A 391 9.47 1.50 -50.81
C CYS A 391 9.07 2.98 -50.91
N PRO A 392 8.73 3.49 -52.12
CA PRO A 392 8.33 4.89 -52.26
C PRO A 392 7.05 5.17 -51.44
N GLY A 393 7.10 6.22 -50.63
CA GLY A 393 6.00 6.58 -49.72
C GLY A 393 6.03 5.90 -48.37
N ALA A 394 7.01 5.03 -48.03
CA ALA A 394 7.20 4.51 -46.71
C ALA A 394 7.78 5.59 -45.77
N LEU A 395 7.33 5.59 -44.52
CA LEU A 395 7.72 6.55 -43.50
C LEU A 395 8.28 5.84 -42.28
N CYS A 396 9.25 6.48 -41.65
CA CYS A 396 9.80 6.02 -40.36
C CYS A 396 9.07 6.72 -39.23
N ASN A 397 8.05 6.04 -38.67
CA ASN A 397 7.23 6.60 -37.61
C ASN A 397 7.50 5.96 -36.25
N PHE A 398 7.28 6.76 -35.20
CA PHE A 398 7.39 6.31 -33.84
C PHE A 398 6.42 5.14 -33.54
N ALA A 399 6.95 4.03 -33.05
CA ALA A 399 6.16 2.84 -32.73
C ALA A 399 5.94 2.67 -31.20
N PHE A 400 7.00 2.68 -30.42
CA PHE A 400 6.93 2.52 -28.96
C PHE A 400 8.27 2.89 -28.31
N TYR A 401 8.24 3.05 -26.98
CA TYR A 401 9.46 3.15 -26.18
C TYR A 401 9.95 1.76 -25.79
N GLY A 402 11.20 1.45 -26.09
CA GLY A 402 11.83 0.16 -25.86
C GLY A 402 13.33 0.22 -26.10
N GLY A 403 13.86 -0.73 -26.85
CA GLY A 403 15.26 -0.78 -27.28
C GLY A 403 15.61 -2.12 -27.91
N LYS A 404 16.69 -2.16 -28.67
CA LYS A 404 17.18 -3.38 -29.34
C LYS A 404 18.15 -4.17 -28.48
N SER A 405 18.70 -3.60 -27.39
CA SER A 405 19.68 -4.27 -26.55
C SER A 405 19.04 -5.35 -25.68
N LEU A 406 19.83 -6.32 -25.26
CA LEU A 406 19.43 -7.35 -24.31
C LEU A 406 18.86 -6.73 -23.03
N TYR A 407 19.44 -5.61 -22.56
CA TYR A 407 18.96 -4.88 -21.40
C TYR A 407 17.47 -4.50 -21.53
N HIS A 408 17.08 -3.93 -22.67
CA HIS A 408 15.70 -3.48 -22.88
C HIS A 408 14.69 -4.63 -22.97
N GLN A 409 15.11 -5.80 -23.48
CA GLN A 409 14.27 -6.99 -23.54
C GLN A 409 13.95 -7.52 -22.12
N TYR A 410 14.88 -7.38 -21.17
CA TYR A 410 14.77 -7.89 -19.81
C TYR A 410 14.27 -6.87 -18.79
N ILE A 411 13.92 -5.63 -19.16
CA ILE A 411 13.37 -4.62 -18.24
C ILE A 411 12.17 -5.16 -17.42
N PRO A 412 11.17 -5.86 -17.99
CA PRO A 412 10.09 -6.42 -17.20
C PRO A 412 10.58 -7.44 -16.15
N THR A 413 11.56 -8.28 -16.52
CA THR A 413 12.18 -9.24 -15.60
C THR A 413 12.93 -8.52 -14.47
N PHE A 414 13.62 -7.40 -14.78
CA PHE A 414 14.30 -6.59 -13.78
C PHE A 414 13.32 -5.92 -12.82
N HIS A 415 12.15 -5.49 -13.27
CA HIS A 415 11.09 -4.99 -12.38
C HIS A 415 10.57 -6.08 -11.43
N VAL A 416 10.36 -7.30 -11.94
CA VAL A 416 9.93 -8.44 -11.12
C VAL A 416 11.02 -8.79 -10.08
N TYR A 417 12.29 -8.81 -10.49
CA TYR A 417 13.42 -9.04 -9.59
C TYR A 417 13.55 -7.93 -8.54
N ASN A 418 13.44 -6.66 -8.93
CA ASN A 418 13.47 -5.51 -8.04
C ASN A 418 12.38 -5.62 -6.96
N LEU A 419 11.15 -5.98 -7.35
CA LEU A 419 10.04 -6.19 -6.42
C LEU A 419 10.28 -7.38 -5.49
N PHE A 420 10.75 -8.51 -6.02
CA PHE A 420 11.01 -9.72 -5.24
C PHE A 420 12.07 -9.50 -4.16
N ILE A 421 13.22 -8.91 -4.52
CA ILE A 421 14.28 -8.64 -3.55
C ILE A 421 13.84 -7.59 -2.52
N PHE A 422 13.08 -6.58 -2.93
CA PHE A 422 12.49 -5.61 -2.01
C PHE A 422 11.60 -6.28 -0.95
N LEU A 423 10.69 -7.17 -1.35
CA LEU A 423 9.84 -7.92 -0.42
C LEU A 423 10.70 -8.81 0.51
N TRP A 424 11.73 -9.44 -0.02
CA TRP A 424 12.63 -10.26 0.77
C TRP A 424 13.41 -9.45 1.80
N LEU A 425 13.97 -8.30 1.41
CA LEU A 425 14.70 -7.40 2.31
C LEU A 425 13.83 -6.82 3.43
N ILE A 426 12.60 -6.38 3.11
CA ILE A 426 11.67 -5.88 4.14
C ILE A 426 11.40 -6.97 5.19
N ASN A 427 11.04 -8.19 4.74
CA ASN A 427 10.78 -9.29 5.65
C ASN A 427 12.05 -9.70 6.43
N PHE A 428 13.24 -9.59 5.83
CA PHE A 428 14.51 -9.83 6.52
C PHE A 428 14.79 -8.80 7.62
N VAL A 429 14.57 -7.52 7.35
CA VAL A 429 14.74 -6.44 8.37
C VAL A 429 13.78 -6.67 9.54
N ILE A 430 12.54 -7.06 9.27
CA ILE A 430 11.55 -7.40 10.32
C ILE A 430 12.02 -8.62 11.11
N ALA A 431 12.46 -9.69 10.44
CA ALA A 431 12.96 -10.93 11.07
C ALA A 431 14.18 -10.66 11.97
N LEU A 432 15.11 -9.82 11.48
CA LEU A 432 16.29 -9.41 12.25
C LEU A 432 15.89 -8.69 13.54
N GLY A 433 14.88 -7.79 13.42
CA GLY A 433 14.32 -7.10 14.58
C GLY A 433 13.70 -8.04 15.60
N GLN A 434 12.88 -8.95 15.14
CA GLN A 434 12.23 -9.94 16.01
C GLN A 434 13.26 -10.83 16.74
N CYS A 435 14.26 -11.32 16.03
CA CYS A 435 15.32 -12.14 16.63
C CYS A 435 16.18 -11.35 17.64
N ALA A 436 16.54 -10.10 17.33
CA ALA A 436 17.33 -9.27 18.23
C ALA A 436 16.57 -8.92 19.53
N LEU A 437 15.29 -8.53 19.40
CA LEU A 437 14.42 -8.26 20.55
C LEU A 437 14.19 -9.52 21.39
N ALA A 438 13.90 -10.66 20.74
CA ALA A 438 13.75 -11.94 21.43
C ALA A 438 15.01 -12.32 22.22
N GLY A 439 16.20 -12.12 21.63
CA GLY A 439 17.46 -12.39 22.32
C GLY A 439 17.69 -11.50 23.54
N ALA A 440 17.31 -10.23 23.46
CA ALA A 440 17.41 -9.30 24.59
C ALA A 440 16.44 -9.69 25.74
N PHE A 441 15.18 -10.02 25.41
CA PHE A 441 14.18 -10.39 26.42
C PHE A 441 14.39 -11.80 26.98
N ALA A 442 14.90 -12.74 26.18
CA ALA A 442 15.32 -14.06 26.67
C ALA A 442 16.48 -13.93 27.67
N THR A 443 17.46 -13.06 27.41
CA THR A 443 18.55 -12.78 28.35
C THR A 443 18.01 -12.25 29.69
N TYR A 444 17.00 -11.36 29.65
CA TYR A 444 16.29 -10.92 30.88
C TYR A 444 15.59 -12.08 31.60
N TYR A 445 14.89 -12.95 30.88
CA TYR A 445 14.12 -14.05 31.47
C TYR A 445 15.04 -15.03 32.20
N TRP A 446 16.13 -15.47 31.56
CA TRP A 446 17.06 -16.50 32.09
C TRP A 446 18.11 -15.95 33.06
N ALA A 447 18.11 -14.66 33.40
CA ALA A 447 18.96 -14.09 34.43
C ALA A 447 18.47 -14.49 35.82
N MET A 448 19.35 -15.09 36.64
CA MET A 448 19.04 -15.53 37.99
C MET A 448 18.90 -14.33 38.93
N LYS A 449 19.90 -13.47 38.97
CA LYS A 449 19.92 -12.26 39.79
C LYS A 449 19.69 -11.03 38.91
N LYS A 450 18.49 -10.46 39.00
CA LYS A 450 18.13 -9.25 38.27
C LYS A 450 18.36 -8.04 39.18
N PRO A 451 19.14 -6.99 38.77
CA PRO A 451 19.69 -6.73 37.43
C PRO A 451 21.11 -7.26 37.17
N ASP A 452 21.84 -7.84 38.15
CA ASP A 452 23.28 -8.04 38.11
C ASP A 452 23.76 -8.95 36.99
N ASP A 453 22.99 -10.02 36.67
CA ASP A 453 23.32 -10.96 35.59
C ASP A 453 22.92 -10.47 34.20
N ILE A 454 22.32 -9.26 34.07
CA ILE A 454 21.91 -8.73 32.79
C ILE A 454 23.05 -7.90 32.19
N PRO A 455 23.52 -8.17 30.95
CA PRO A 455 24.56 -7.37 30.30
C PRO A 455 24.14 -5.91 30.19
N ARG A 456 25.10 -4.97 30.17
CA ARG A 456 24.83 -3.53 30.05
C ARG A 456 24.04 -3.17 28.78
N TYR A 457 24.30 -3.88 27.66
CA TYR A 457 23.66 -3.63 26.36
C TYR A 457 23.10 -4.90 25.75
N PRO A 458 22.06 -5.51 26.33
CA PRO A 458 21.56 -6.83 25.91
C PRO A 458 21.03 -6.81 24.48
N LEU A 459 20.42 -5.71 24.03
CA LEU A 459 19.90 -5.57 22.67
C LEU A 459 21.03 -5.55 21.62
N PHE A 460 22.09 -4.77 21.84
CA PHE A 460 23.22 -4.69 20.89
C PHE A 460 23.97 -6.02 20.80
N THR A 461 24.11 -6.71 21.92
CA THR A 461 24.73 -8.05 21.95
C THR A 461 23.87 -9.05 21.21
N ALA A 462 22.55 -9.05 21.38
CA ALA A 462 21.62 -9.92 20.67
C ALA A 462 21.57 -9.59 19.17
N PHE A 463 21.57 -8.30 18.79
CA PHE A 463 21.61 -7.85 17.41
C PHE A 463 22.90 -8.29 16.70
N GLY A 464 24.07 -8.08 17.33
CA GLY A 464 25.34 -8.55 16.79
C GLY A 464 25.39 -10.08 16.62
N ARG A 465 24.82 -10.84 17.56
CA ARG A 465 24.70 -12.30 17.49
C ARG A 465 23.79 -12.73 16.34
N ALA A 466 22.63 -12.06 16.15
CA ALA A 466 21.70 -12.35 15.08
C ALA A 466 22.33 -12.14 13.70
N ILE A 467 23.04 -11.01 13.50
CA ILE A 467 23.73 -10.73 12.24
C ILE A 467 24.90 -11.71 12.00
N ARG A 468 25.73 -11.97 13.01
CA ARG A 468 26.95 -12.76 12.82
C ARG A 468 26.67 -14.24 12.60
N TYR A 469 25.71 -14.81 13.33
CA TYR A 469 25.51 -16.26 13.37
C TYR A 469 24.19 -16.75 12.76
N HIS A 470 23.13 -15.89 12.70
CA HIS A 470 21.79 -16.31 12.34
C HIS A 470 21.24 -15.69 11.06
N THR A 471 22.04 -14.87 10.33
CA THR A 471 21.62 -14.23 9.07
C THR A 471 21.03 -15.23 8.08
N GLY A 472 21.60 -16.43 7.93
CA GLY A 472 21.09 -17.45 7.01
C GLY A 472 19.71 -17.98 7.41
N SER A 473 19.48 -18.21 8.72
CA SER A 473 18.18 -18.67 9.24
C SER A 473 17.11 -17.61 9.09
N LEU A 474 17.44 -16.34 9.34
CA LEU A 474 16.53 -15.19 9.18
C LEU A 474 16.20 -14.96 7.70
N ALA A 475 17.20 -15.03 6.81
CA ALA A 475 17.02 -14.91 5.39
C ALA A 475 16.12 -16.01 4.81
N PHE A 476 16.24 -17.25 5.30
CA PHE A 476 15.39 -18.35 4.86
C PHE A 476 13.94 -18.17 5.27
N GLY A 477 13.66 -17.83 6.53
CA GLY A 477 12.28 -17.58 6.98
C GLY A 477 11.63 -16.38 6.27
N SER A 478 12.39 -15.31 6.04
CA SER A 478 11.90 -14.13 5.29
C SER A 478 11.67 -14.43 3.81
N LEU A 479 12.45 -15.33 3.21
CA LEU A 479 12.25 -15.77 1.82
C LEU A 479 10.89 -16.44 1.62
N ILE A 480 10.48 -17.30 2.55
CA ILE A 480 9.19 -18.00 2.46
C ILE A 480 8.04 -16.98 2.44
N ILE A 481 8.09 -15.97 3.30
CA ILE A 481 7.07 -14.92 3.32
C ILE A 481 7.10 -14.10 2.02
N ALA A 482 8.28 -13.72 1.55
CA ALA A 482 8.44 -12.94 0.32
C ALA A 482 7.87 -13.68 -0.91
N LEU A 483 8.09 -15.00 -1.00
CA LEU A 483 7.50 -15.83 -2.05
C LEU A 483 5.97 -15.82 -2.00
N ILE A 484 5.37 -16.01 -0.82
CA ILE A 484 3.91 -15.97 -0.65
C ILE A 484 3.35 -14.61 -1.07
N GLN A 485 4.00 -13.52 -0.65
CA GLN A 485 3.60 -12.16 -1.02
C GLN A 485 3.72 -11.92 -2.53
N MET A 486 4.78 -12.44 -3.16
CA MET A 486 4.95 -12.34 -4.61
C MET A 486 3.83 -13.08 -5.35
N PHE A 487 3.47 -14.31 -4.93
CA PHE A 487 2.35 -15.05 -5.50
C PHE A 487 1.02 -14.29 -5.35
N LYS A 488 0.77 -13.64 -4.22
CA LYS A 488 -0.42 -12.79 -4.02
C LYS A 488 -0.47 -11.64 -5.03
N ILE A 489 0.64 -10.94 -5.22
CA ILE A 489 0.74 -9.82 -6.18
C ILE A 489 0.49 -10.32 -7.61
N VAL A 490 1.07 -11.46 -7.98
CA VAL A 490 0.84 -12.08 -9.30
C VAL A 490 -0.63 -12.47 -9.50
N LEU A 491 -1.27 -13.06 -8.49
CA LEU A 491 -2.71 -13.39 -8.54
C LEU A 491 -3.57 -12.14 -8.71
N GLU A 492 -3.26 -11.06 -8.02
CA GLU A 492 -3.99 -9.80 -8.12
C GLU A 492 -3.81 -9.14 -9.50
N TYR A 493 -2.60 -9.19 -10.04
CA TYR A 493 -2.32 -8.74 -11.41
C TYR A 493 -3.09 -9.55 -12.45
N LEU A 494 -3.13 -10.88 -12.31
CA LEU A 494 -3.89 -11.77 -13.21
C LEU A 494 -5.40 -11.49 -13.12
N ASP A 495 -5.93 -11.25 -11.91
CA ASP A 495 -7.34 -10.88 -11.71
C ASP A 495 -7.68 -9.61 -12.50
N HIS A 496 -6.86 -8.59 -12.36
CA HIS A 496 -7.08 -7.31 -13.04
C HIS A 496 -7.04 -7.46 -14.57
N ARG A 497 -6.14 -8.30 -15.08
CA ARG A 497 -5.97 -8.50 -16.53
C ARG A 497 -7.09 -9.37 -17.15
N LEU A 498 -7.57 -10.35 -16.40
CA LEU A 498 -8.56 -11.33 -16.87
C LEU A 498 -10.03 -10.91 -16.64
N LYS A 499 -10.28 -9.79 -15.96
CA LYS A 499 -11.64 -9.29 -15.63
C LYS A 499 -12.62 -9.27 -16.80
N ARG A 500 -12.14 -9.09 -18.03
CA ARG A 500 -12.98 -9.05 -19.24
C ARG A 500 -13.41 -10.44 -19.74
N THR A 501 -12.69 -11.50 -19.38
CA THR A 501 -12.88 -12.86 -19.95
C THR A 501 -13.32 -13.89 -18.91
N GLN A 502 -13.53 -13.50 -17.64
CA GLN A 502 -13.74 -14.43 -16.54
C GLN A 502 -15.17 -14.96 -16.45
N ASN A 503 -15.29 -16.28 -16.45
CA ASN A 503 -16.51 -17.02 -16.06
C ASN A 503 -16.69 -16.97 -14.53
N THR A 504 -17.93 -17.21 -14.04
CA THR A 504 -18.29 -17.22 -12.61
C THR A 504 -17.42 -18.19 -11.80
N PHE A 505 -17.07 -19.34 -12.37
CA PHE A 505 -16.20 -20.34 -11.75
C PHE A 505 -14.77 -19.82 -11.53
N SER A 506 -14.21 -19.10 -12.50
CA SER A 506 -12.87 -18.49 -12.40
C SER A 506 -12.81 -17.46 -11.28
N LYS A 507 -13.85 -16.62 -11.11
CA LYS A 507 -13.96 -15.65 -10.01
C LYS A 507 -14.03 -16.34 -8.64
N PHE A 508 -14.79 -17.41 -8.52
CA PHE A 508 -14.89 -18.20 -7.30
C PHE A 508 -13.53 -18.82 -6.91
N LEU A 509 -12.88 -19.50 -7.87
CA LEU A 509 -11.57 -20.11 -7.66
C LEU A 509 -10.53 -19.08 -7.19
N GLN A 510 -10.53 -17.91 -7.78
CA GLN A 510 -9.62 -16.83 -7.46
C GLN A 510 -9.88 -16.24 -6.07
N CYS A 511 -11.15 -16.11 -5.67
CA CYS A 511 -11.52 -15.73 -4.31
C CYS A 511 -11.01 -16.74 -3.28
N CYS A 512 -11.18 -18.05 -3.56
CA CYS A 512 -10.65 -19.12 -2.70
C CYS A 512 -9.13 -19.08 -2.60
N LEU A 513 -8.41 -18.93 -3.72
CA LEU A 513 -6.95 -18.84 -3.73
C LEU A 513 -6.47 -17.63 -2.93
N ARG A 514 -7.09 -16.47 -3.09
CA ARG A 514 -6.76 -15.25 -2.31
C ARG A 514 -6.92 -15.48 -0.81
N CYS A 515 -8.03 -16.11 -0.41
CA CYS A 515 -8.28 -16.48 0.99
C CYS A 515 -7.22 -17.47 1.51
N CYS A 516 -6.92 -18.54 0.74
CA CYS A 516 -5.91 -19.52 1.10
C CYS A 516 -4.52 -18.90 1.27
N PHE A 517 -4.08 -18.03 0.35
CA PHE A 517 -2.79 -17.36 0.46
C PHE A 517 -2.76 -16.36 1.61
N TRP A 518 -3.87 -15.69 1.93
CA TRP A 518 -3.96 -14.82 3.10
C TRP A 518 -3.83 -15.62 4.41
N CYS A 519 -4.54 -16.74 4.54
CA CYS A 519 -4.43 -17.63 5.69
C CYS A 519 -3.01 -18.21 5.81
N LEU A 520 -2.42 -18.66 4.70
CA LEU A 520 -1.07 -19.20 4.67
C LEU A 520 -0.02 -18.16 5.10
N GLU A 521 -0.12 -16.94 4.59
CA GLU A 521 0.78 -15.85 4.96
C GLU A 521 0.75 -15.59 6.47
N ASN A 522 -0.45 -15.52 7.06
CA ASN A 522 -0.60 -15.28 8.50
C ASN A 522 -0.07 -16.45 9.33
N ALA A 523 -0.34 -17.69 8.93
CA ALA A 523 0.17 -18.89 9.60
C ALA A 523 1.71 -18.96 9.55
N ILE A 524 2.31 -18.65 8.41
CA ILE A 524 3.77 -18.64 8.25
C ILE A 524 4.41 -17.49 9.03
N LYS A 525 3.81 -16.29 9.03
CA LYS A 525 4.28 -15.17 9.87
C LYS A 525 4.28 -15.53 11.35
N PHE A 526 3.22 -16.17 11.83
CA PHE A 526 3.13 -16.64 13.20
C PHE A 526 4.21 -17.69 13.51
N LEU A 527 4.37 -18.70 12.65
CA LEU A 527 5.40 -19.74 12.83
C LEU A 527 6.82 -19.15 12.81
N ASN A 528 7.12 -18.28 11.85
CA ASN A 528 8.42 -17.65 11.72
C ASN A 528 8.79 -16.84 12.95
N ARG A 529 7.85 -16.03 13.47
CA ARG A 529 8.07 -15.22 14.67
C ARG A 529 8.47 -16.07 15.85
N ASN A 530 7.75 -17.16 16.10
CA ASN A 530 8.05 -18.09 17.18
C ASN A 530 9.36 -18.87 16.94
N ALA A 531 9.65 -19.22 15.68
CA ALA A 531 10.93 -19.83 15.30
C ALA A 531 12.10 -18.88 15.57
N TYR A 532 11.97 -17.57 15.31
CA TYR A 532 13.01 -16.57 15.59
C TYR A 532 13.26 -16.41 17.10
N ILE A 533 12.23 -16.56 17.95
CA ILE A 533 12.40 -16.60 19.40
C ILE A 533 13.23 -17.83 19.81
N MET A 534 12.92 -19.01 19.26
CA MET A 534 13.67 -20.23 19.53
C MET A 534 15.11 -20.19 18.98
N ILE A 535 15.33 -19.52 17.84
CA ILE A 535 16.68 -19.25 17.33
C ILE A 535 17.46 -18.37 18.30
N ALA A 536 16.85 -17.33 18.82
CA ALA A 536 17.47 -16.41 19.76
C ALA A 536 17.84 -17.09 21.09
N ILE A 537 17.02 -18.06 21.57
CA ILE A 537 17.27 -18.83 22.81
C ILE A 537 18.34 -19.88 22.61
N TYR A 538 18.24 -20.72 21.55
CA TYR A 538 19.05 -21.93 21.39
C TYR A 538 20.13 -21.85 20.33
N GLY A 539 20.11 -20.87 19.45
CA GLY A 539 21.07 -20.74 18.35
C GLY A 539 20.98 -21.82 17.27
N ARG A 540 19.86 -22.56 17.20
CA ARG A 540 19.66 -23.65 16.22
C ARG A 540 19.28 -23.13 14.84
N ASN A 541 19.34 -23.99 13.81
CA ASN A 541 18.90 -23.64 12.45
C ASN A 541 17.38 -23.42 12.42
N PHE A 542 16.91 -22.69 11.38
CA PHE A 542 15.51 -22.28 11.24
C PHE A 542 14.53 -23.47 11.29
N CYS A 543 14.75 -24.52 10.48
CA CYS A 543 13.81 -25.66 10.41
C CYS A 543 13.64 -26.38 11.73
N ARG A 544 14.73 -26.58 12.48
CA ARG A 544 14.70 -27.22 13.79
C ARG A 544 14.00 -26.31 14.81
N SER A 545 14.34 -25.03 14.84
CA SER A 545 13.70 -24.04 15.71
C SER A 545 12.21 -23.90 15.43
N ALA A 546 11.79 -23.91 14.16
CA ALA A 546 10.40 -23.87 13.76
C ALA A 546 9.64 -25.13 14.22
N LYS A 547 10.24 -26.30 14.10
CA LYS A 547 9.67 -27.57 14.59
C LYS A 547 9.54 -27.56 16.11
N ASP A 548 10.59 -27.14 16.82
CA ASP A 548 10.59 -27.08 18.30
C ASP A 548 9.53 -26.08 18.79
N ALA A 549 9.47 -24.88 18.17
CA ALA A 549 8.43 -23.88 18.45
C ALA A 549 7.02 -24.44 18.20
N PHE A 550 6.79 -25.05 17.04
CA PHE A 550 5.49 -25.62 16.70
C PHE A 550 5.05 -26.67 17.71
N ASN A 551 5.93 -27.60 18.08
CA ASN A 551 5.62 -28.64 19.06
C ASN A 551 5.31 -28.08 20.45
N LEU A 552 6.08 -27.07 20.91
CA LEU A 552 5.83 -26.38 22.19
C LEU A 552 4.48 -25.68 22.21
N LEU A 553 4.17 -24.96 21.13
CA LEU A 553 2.91 -24.22 20.99
C LEU A 553 1.71 -25.16 20.88
N MET A 554 1.82 -26.27 20.14
CA MET A 554 0.73 -27.25 20.02
C MET A 554 0.40 -27.93 21.34
N ARG A 555 1.39 -28.21 22.20
CA ARG A 555 1.16 -28.74 23.54
C ARG A 555 0.45 -27.71 24.46
N ASN A 556 0.59 -26.42 24.17
CA ASN A 556 0.04 -25.33 24.97
C ASN A 556 -0.97 -24.46 24.21
N VAL A 557 -1.58 -24.95 23.13
CA VAL A 557 -2.36 -24.19 22.14
C VAL A 557 -3.40 -23.24 22.76
N LEU A 558 -4.15 -23.72 23.73
CA LEU A 558 -5.18 -22.90 24.38
C LEU A 558 -4.61 -21.80 25.30
N LYS A 559 -3.40 -21.98 25.86
CA LYS A 559 -2.74 -20.93 26.65
C LYS A 559 -2.17 -19.86 25.71
N VAL A 560 -1.57 -20.31 24.61
CA VAL A 560 -1.02 -19.45 23.54
C VAL A 560 -2.12 -18.56 22.96
N ALA A 561 -3.19 -19.15 22.45
CA ALA A 561 -4.26 -18.42 21.79
C ALA A 561 -4.85 -17.32 22.67
N VAL A 562 -5.16 -17.64 23.93
CA VAL A 562 -5.75 -16.63 24.83
C VAL A 562 -4.75 -15.55 25.22
N THR A 563 -3.47 -15.92 25.43
CA THR A 563 -2.45 -14.91 25.80
C THR A 563 -2.21 -13.95 24.64
N ASP A 564 -2.09 -14.48 23.42
CA ASP A 564 -1.88 -13.67 22.22
C ASP A 564 -3.07 -12.74 21.98
N GLU A 565 -4.30 -13.26 21.98
CA GLU A 565 -5.50 -12.46 21.73
C GLU A 565 -5.70 -11.37 22.79
N VAL A 566 -5.51 -11.66 24.07
CA VAL A 566 -5.62 -10.64 25.13
C VAL A 566 -4.51 -9.59 24.98
N THR A 567 -3.29 -10.00 24.68
CA THR A 567 -2.17 -9.09 24.47
C THR A 567 -2.42 -8.18 23.26
N TYR A 568 -2.79 -8.76 22.12
CA TYR A 568 -3.11 -7.98 20.91
C TYR A 568 -4.26 -7.02 21.14
N PHE A 569 -5.30 -7.45 21.84
CA PHE A 569 -6.45 -6.62 22.16
C PHE A 569 -6.05 -5.39 23.00
N VAL A 570 -5.32 -5.59 24.11
CA VAL A 570 -4.89 -4.48 24.97
C VAL A 570 -3.97 -3.52 24.23
N LEU A 571 -3.05 -4.03 23.40
CA LEU A 571 -2.13 -3.22 22.63
C LEU A 571 -2.85 -2.48 21.49
N PHE A 572 -3.85 -3.10 20.85
CA PHE A 572 -4.69 -2.47 19.84
C PHE A 572 -5.46 -1.28 20.43
N LEU A 573 -6.07 -1.46 21.60
CA LEU A 573 -6.74 -0.38 22.30
C LEU A 573 -5.78 0.76 22.66
N GLY A 574 -4.58 0.44 23.08
CA GLY A 574 -3.53 1.42 23.34
C GLY A 574 -3.18 2.25 22.09
N LYS A 575 -3.07 1.60 20.93
CA LYS A 575 -2.83 2.29 19.64
C LYS A 575 -3.95 3.26 19.30
N ILE A 576 -5.21 2.82 19.45
CA ILE A 576 -6.38 3.68 19.19
C ILE A 576 -6.43 4.83 20.20
N LEU A 577 -6.13 4.58 21.47
CA LEU A 577 -6.11 5.62 22.49
C LEU A 577 -5.05 6.69 22.18
N VAL A 578 -3.84 6.30 21.81
CA VAL A 578 -2.76 7.21 21.42
C VAL A 578 -3.14 7.97 20.16
N ALA A 579 -3.52 7.28 19.10
CA ALA A 579 -3.87 7.92 17.83
C ALA A 579 -5.12 8.82 17.96
N GLY A 580 -6.11 8.39 18.73
CA GLY A 580 -7.33 9.15 18.98
C GLY A 580 -7.10 10.40 19.82
N SER A 581 -6.33 10.32 20.91
CA SER A 581 -6.00 11.49 21.74
C SER A 581 -5.20 12.53 20.96
N ILE A 582 -4.21 12.11 20.18
CA ILE A 582 -3.45 13.01 19.29
C ILE A 582 -4.35 13.55 18.17
N GLY A 583 -5.25 12.73 17.63
CA GLY A 583 -6.22 13.14 16.62
C GLY A 583 -7.15 14.23 17.13
N VAL A 584 -7.67 14.12 18.35
CA VAL A 584 -8.50 15.16 18.97
C VAL A 584 -7.70 16.44 19.19
N LEU A 585 -6.47 16.35 19.72
CA LEU A 585 -5.61 17.52 19.89
C LEU A 585 -5.30 18.20 18.57
N ALA A 586 -4.93 17.43 17.53
CA ALA A 586 -4.67 17.94 16.20
C ALA A 586 -5.92 18.55 15.54
N PHE A 587 -7.10 17.94 15.74
CA PHE A 587 -8.36 18.49 15.26
C PHE A 587 -8.66 19.85 15.90
N LEU A 588 -8.55 19.96 17.21
CA LEU A 588 -8.77 21.23 17.92
C LEU A 588 -7.76 22.30 17.49
N PHE A 589 -6.52 21.90 17.19
CA PHE A 589 -5.45 22.79 16.73
C PHE A 589 -5.70 23.28 15.29
N PHE A 590 -5.89 22.37 14.31
CA PHE A 590 -6.07 22.74 12.90
C PHE A 590 -7.41 23.42 12.62
N THR A 591 -8.43 23.22 13.47
CA THR A 591 -9.71 23.95 13.39
C THR A 591 -9.71 25.27 14.19
N GLN A 592 -8.56 25.65 14.76
CA GLN A 592 -8.39 26.90 15.55
C GLN A 592 -9.37 27.05 16.72
N ARG A 593 -9.84 25.92 17.28
CA ARG A 593 -10.74 25.91 18.44
C ARG A 593 -10.03 26.04 19.80
N LEU A 594 -8.69 26.04 19.81
CA LEU A 594 -7.88 26.24 21.02
C LEU A 594 -7.52 27.74 21.17
N PRO A 595 -8.11 28.46 22.13
CA PRO A 595 -7.89 29.90 22.29
C PRO A 595 -6.47 30.27 22.79
N VAL A 596 -5.69 29.27 23.26
CA VAL A 596 -4.37 29.48 23.88
C VAL A 596 -3.25 29.67 22.86
N ILE A 597 -3.44 29.23 21.60
CA ILE A 597 -2.39 29.29 20.55
C ILE A 597 -2.89 30.24 19.45
N ALA A 598 -2.67 31.54 19.69
CA ALA A 598 -3.05 32.61 18.77
C ALA A 598 -2.28 32.63 17.42
N GLN A 599 -1.28 31.75 17.23
CA GLN A 599 -0.45 31.61 16.02
C GLN A 599 -0.67 30.23 15.39
N GLY A 600 -1.91 29.85 15.12
CA GLY A 600 -2.23 28.68 14.31
C GLY A 600 -1.78 28.86 12.85
N PRO A 601 -1.70 27.78 12.06
CA PRO A 601 -1.40 27.89 10.64
C PRO A 601 -2.42 28.80 9.94
N ALA A 602 -1.95 29.55 8.94
CA ALA A 602 -2.84 30.35 8.07
C ALA A 602 -3.99 29.49 7.54
N SER A 603 -5.09 30.09 7.14
CA SER A 603 -6.28 29.37 6.66
C SER A 603 -5.93 28.26 5.68
N LEU A 604 -6.10 27.00 6.12
CA LEU A 604 -5.83 25.81 5.32
C LEU A 604 -6.93 25.59 4.29
N ASN A 605 -6.56 25.14 3.10
CA ASN A 605 -7.52 24.72 2.08
C ASN A 605 -8.33 23.51 2.57
N TYR A 606 -7.62 22.52 3.15
CA TYR A 606 -8.20 21.27 3.65
C TYR A 606 -7.58 20.87 5.00
N TYR A 607 -8.17 21.28 6.10
CA TYR A 607 -7.69 20.95 7.45
C TYR A 607 -7.64 19.43 7.74
N TRP A 608 -8.46 18.62 7.05
CA TRP A 608 -8.49 17.17 7.23
C TRP A 608 -7.25 16.46 6.72
N VAL A 609 -6.48 17.06 5.79
CA VAL A 609 -5.25 16.44 5.21
C VAL A 609 -4.12 16.33 6.25
N PRO A 610 -3.63 17.42 6.86
CA PRO A 610 -2.63 17.33 7.93
C PRO A 610 -3.17 16.56 9.15
N LEU A 611 -4.47 16.69 9.47
CA LEU A 611 -5.11 15.94 10.54
C LEU A 611 -5.01 14.42 10.30
N LEU A 612 -5.40 13.95 9.11
CA LEU A 612 -5.33 12.53 8.76
C LEU A 612 -3.89 12.01 8.82
N THR A 613 -2.93 12.81 8.35
CA THR A 613 -1.51 12.46 8.40
C THR A 613 -1.00 12.31 9.82
N VAL A 614 -1.39 13.21 10.72
CA VAL A 614 -1.04 13.11 12.15
C VAL A 614 -1.68 11.89 12.79
N ILE A 615 -2.94 11.58 12.52
CA ILE A 615 -3.63 10.40 13.05
C ILE A 615 -2.97 9.11 12.58
N LEU A 616 -2.76 8.96 11.26
CA LEU A 616 -2.13 7.77 10.68
C LEU A 616 -0.67 7.62 11.14
N GLY A 617 0.08 8.72 11.15
CA GLY A 617 1.45 8.73 11.63
C GLY A 617 1.55 8.36 13.12
N SER A 618 0.67 8.89 13.97
CA SER A 618 0.58 8.55 15.38
C SER A 618 0.24 7.08 15.60
N TYR A 619 -0.68 6.53 14.79
CA TYR A 619 -1.00 5.10 14.82
C TYR A 619 0.20 4.23 14.43
N LEU A 620 0.95 4.60 13.39
CA LEU A 620 2.15 3.88 12.94
C LEU A 620 3.27 3.93 13.99
N ILE A 621 3.47 5.08 14.63
CA ILE A 621 4.45 5.23 15.72
C ILE A 621 4.05 4.34 16.91
N ALA A 622 2.80 4.42 17.36
CA ALA A 622 2.29 3.56 18.42
C ALA A 622 2.42 2.07 18.05
N HIS A 623 2.15 1.71 16.78
CA HIS A 623 2.33 0.34 16.30
C HIS A 623 3.77 -0.14 16.42
N GLY A 624 4.76 0.70 16.09
CA GLY A 624 6.18 0.40 16.25
C GLY A 624 6.55 0.09 17.70
N PHE A 625 6.20 0.97 18.63
CA PHE A 625 6.48 0.78 20.06
C PHE A 625 5.76 -0.44 20.65
N PHE A 626 4.50 -0.63 20.29
CA PHE A 626 3.70 -1.73 20.84
C PHE A 626 4.07 -3.07 20.22
N SER A 627 4.66 -3.10 19.02
CA SER A 627 5.23 -4.34 18.46
C SER A 627 6.42 -4.86 19.27
N VAL A 628 7.26 -3.95 19.81
CA VAL A 628 8.34 -4.33 20.75
C VAL A 628 7.76 -4.94 22.00
N TYR A 629 6.71 -4.35 22.53
CA TYR A 629 6.04 -4.86 23.72
C TYR A 629 5.39 -6.25 23.48
N ALA A 630 4.70 -6.42 22.33
CA ALA A 630 4.17 -7.71 21.94
C ALA A 630 5.27 -8.77 21.85
N MET A 631 6.39 -8.44 21.21
CA MET A 631 7.54 -9.34 21.10
C MET A 631 8.14 -9.70 22.47
N CYS A 632 8.14 -8.75 23.41
CA CYS A 632 8.56 -8.99 24.79
C CYS A 632 7.66 -10.03 25.48
N VAL A 633 6.34 -9.83 25.44
CA VAL A 633 5.37 -10.73 26.07
C VAL A 633 5.43 -12.13 25.47
N GLU A 634 5.51 -12.24 24.15
CA GLU A 634 5.63 -13.52 23.44
C GLU A 634 6.93 -14.25 23.79
N THR A 635 8.04 -13.53 23.83
CA THR A 635 9.34 -14.11 24.22
C THR A 635 9.30 -14.63 25.64
N ILE A 636 8.79 -13.83 26.59
CA ILE A 636 8.64 -14.25 27.98
C ILE A 636 7.70 -15.46 28.10
N PHE A 637 6.63 -15.50 27.32
CA PHE A 637 5.69 -16.61 27.31
C PHE A 637 6.32 -17.91 26.79
N ILE A 638 7.10 -17.86 25.71
CA ILE A 638 7.82 -19.03 25.17
C ILE A 638 8.88 -19.50 26.17
N CYS A 639 9.68 -18.58 26.73
CA CYS A 639 10.65 -18.92 27.78
C CYS A 639 9.97 -19.57 28.99
N PHE A 640 8.81 -19.05 29.37
CA PHE A 640 7.98 -19.61 30.45
C PHE A 640 7.49 -21.05 30.17
N CYS A 641 7.00 -21.30 28.93
CA CYS A 641 6.58 -22.65 28.56
C CYS A 641 7.77 -23.64 28.55
N GLU A 642 8.92 -23.18 28.08
CA GLU A 642 10.15 -23.97 28.06
C GLU A 642 10.72 -24.23 29.45
N ASP A 643 10.65 -23.24 30.34
CA ASP A 643 11.07 -23.35 31.74
C ASP A 643 10.24 -24.41 32.49
N LEU A 644 8.92 -24.45 32.27
CA LEU A 644 8.02 -25.44 32.83
C LEU A 644 8.25 -26.88 32.31
N GLU A 645 8.77 -27.03 31.10
CA GLU A 645 9.04 -28.35 30.54
C GLU A 645 10.44 -28.90 30.92
N ARG A 646 11.40 -28.02 31.23
CA ARG A 646 12.78 -28.38 31.53
C ARG A 646 13.08 -28.47 33.03
N ASN A 647 12.47 -27.60 33.80
CA ASN A 647 12.74 -27.43 35.21
C ASN A 647 11.57 -27.93 36.04
N ASP A 648 11.86 -28.52 37.18
CA ASP A 648 10.89 -29.11 38.09
C ASP A 648 10.75 -28.36 39.45
N GLY A 649 11.55 -27.28 39.59
CA GLY A 649 11.58 -26.46 40.82
C GLY A 649 12.42 -27.05 41.95
N SER A 650 13.19 -28.13 41.68
CA SER A 650 14.18 -28.67 42.61
C SER A 650 15.40 -27.74 42.74
N THR A 651 16.22 -27.96 43.75
CA THR A 651 17.48 -27.22 43.95
C THR A 651 18.46 -27.39 42.80
N GLU A 652 18.37 -28.51 42.05
CA GLU A 652 19.20 -28.79 40.84
C GLU A 652 18.62 -28.18 39.58
N LYS A 653 17.28 -28.02 39.51
CA LYS A 653 16.56 -27.46 38.35
C LYS A 653 15.54 -26.40 38.78
N PRO A 654 16.00 -25.26 39.31
CA PRO A 654 15.11 -24.21 39.78
C PRO A 654 14.37 -23.55 38.67
N TYR A 655 13.14 -23.11 38.91
CA TYR A 655 12.42 -22.26 37.98
C TYR A 655 13.00 -20.86 37.94
N PHE A 656 13.11 -20.29 36.73
CA PHE A 656 13.51 -18.90 36.50
C PHE A 656 12.35 -17.91 36.58
N ILE A 657 11.16 -18.43 36.78
CA ILE A 657 9.88 -17.71 36.86
C ILE A 657 9.91 -16.75 38.05
N THR A 658 9.32 -15.57 37.90
CA THR A 658 9.06 -14.65 39.00
C THR A 658 8.04 -15.24 40.01
N PRO A 659 8.16 -14.95 41.33
CA PRO A 659 7.28 -15.52 42.35
C PRO A 659 5.78 -15.32 42.12
N ASN A 660 5.40 -14.20 41.48
CA ASN A 660 4.01 -13.88 41.17
C ASN A 660 3.41 -14.81 40.11
N LEU A 661 4.18 -15.17 39.09
CA LEU A 661 3.75 -16.08 38.02
C LEU A 661 3.75 -17.53 38.54
N HIS A 662 4.73 -17.90 39.37
CA HIS A 662 4.84 -19.19 40.05
C HIS A 662 3.65 -19.46 40.97
N GLY A 663 3.23 -18.53 41.83
CA GLY A 663 2.11 -18.69 42.77
C GLY A 663 0.76 -18.99 42.12
N ILE A 664 0.54 -18.57 40.88
CA ILE A 664 -0.72 -18.84 40.15
C ILE A 664 -0.72 -20.23 39.52
N LEU A 665 0.45 -20.73 39.15
CA LEU A 665 0.59 -22.04 38.51
C LEU A 665 0.56 -23.18 39.50
N ILE A 666 1.18 -23.01 40.68
CA ILE A 666 1.16 -24.01 41.73
C ILE A 666 -0.25 -24.18 42.31
N LYS A 667 -1.00 -23.09 42.47
CA LYS A 667 -2.42 -23.21 42.86
C LYS A 667 -3.22 -24.07 41.88
N LYS A 668 -2.88 -24.06 40.61
CA LYS A 668 -3.55 -24.88 39.59
C LYS A 668 -3.12 -26.34 39.60
N GLN A 669 -1.83 -26.62 39.85
CA GLN A 669 -1.35 -28.00 39.93
C GLN A 669 -1.92 -28.68 41.18
N LEU A 670 -1.98 -27.99 42.34
CA LEU A 670 -2.60 -28.49 43.58
C LEU A 670 -4.11 -28.70 43.43
N VAL A 671 -4.83 -27.85 42.70
CA VAL A 671 -6.26 -28.02 42.41
C VAL A 671 -6.49 -29.19 41.45
N ALA A 672 -5.61 -29.36 40.43
CA ALA A 672 -5.71 -30.45 39.45
C ALA A 672 -5.31 -31.81 40.05
N GLN A 673 -4.41 -31.85 41.06
CA GLN A 673 -4.09 -33.05 41.82
C GLN A 673 -5.24 -33.42 42.75
N LYS A 674 -5.84 -32.47 43.45
CA LYS A 674 -7.03 -32.70 44.29
C LYS A 674 -8.30 -33.11 43.53
N GLN A 675 -8.37 -32.90 42.24
CA GLN A 675 -9.45 -33.37 41.36
C GLN A 675 -9.17 -34.77 40.77
N LYS A 676 -7.95 -35.29 40.90
CA LYS A 676 -7.57 -36.62 40.46
C LYS A 676 -7.51 -37.64 41.61
N GLU A 677 -7.51 -37.18 42.86
CA GLU A 677 -7.79 -37.94 44.07
C GLU A 677 -9.32 -37.90 44.37
#